data_508c51b9dc215d05902601c4e61c98ac
#
_entry.id   508c51b9dc215d05902601c4e61c98ac
#
_cell.length_a   1.000
_cell.length_b   1.000
_cell.length_c   1.000
_cell.angle_alpha   90.00
_cell.angle_beta   90.00
_cell.angle_gamma   90.00
#
_symmetry.space_group_name_H-M   'P 1'
#
loop_
_entity.id
_entity.type
_entity.pdbx_description
1 polymer ?
#
loop_
_entity_poly.entity_id
_entity_poly.type
_entity_poly.pdbx_seq_one_letter_code
_entity_poly.pdbx_strand_id
1 'polypeptide(L)'
;MADSQIHVALAGNPNCGKTTLFNLITGANGYVGNWPGVTVEKKEAKLLSDKNVTITDLPGIYSLSPYSPEEQCSRDYLMSGEPDVVVQVVDATNLERNLYLALQVIETGLPVVVALNMADLVEKNGDKIDTDKLSKKLGCPVMMISALKNKGIKELFEQVKKSAASKGQVPEHKFDSSIEDVLDHIENNLPASVPADKRRYYAVKLFERDADACKLINLTKEKAARVEELVAQCEQDCDDDAESIITGERYGVIAHIIDECLTKAPAKMSTSEKIDRVVTNRILGLPIFVVIMFCVYYIAVSTLGGTVTDFTNDQLFGTDGWYVLGQGRDAYDAAVEAAGDDADSVDPAQYGPYVPGITTMVHDALVAGGTEDGGLVDSLVCDGIVGGLGAIFGFVPQMFLLFVMLSFLEDCGYMARVAFIMDRVFRRFGLSGKSFIPMLVSSGCGVPGVMATKTIENEKDRRMTVMTTTFIPCGAKLPIIALLMGSIIGDSSTTAAWISPLFYFLGVFAVIASGLMLKKTKLFAGRPTPFVMELPAYHFPAIRSWALHVWERCWAFIKKAGTVIFASTVVVWFLSNFGSYNGSFGFLPAMEGIPEEFMDYSVLAMLGNLVAWIFAPLGFSTWQATALTVSGLVAKENVVATAGSLLSVADAAETDPSLWAAFAGMFPTMGACVAFGAFNLLCAPCFAAMGTIRNQMDSGKWTAIAIGYECAFAWVIGLFINQFYNLLVLGQFGIWTVVAIVLLVAMLFQIFRPMPKHAWTDEDETNTASAAVSA
;
A
#
# COMPACT_ATOMS: atom_id res chain seq x y z
N MET A 1 15.75 34.55 39.87
CA MET A 1 15.77 34.33 38.43
C MET A 1 14.59 33.43 38.15
N ALA A 2 13.63 33.90 37.39
CA ALA A 2 12.46 33.08 37.05
C ALA A 2 12.96 31.82 36.31
N ASP A 3 12.49 30.63 36.74
CA ASP A 3 12.75 29.37 36.07
C ASP A 3 12.20 29.46 34.62
N SER A 4 13.03 29.82 33.65
CA SER A 4 12.66 29.87 32.25
C SER A 4 12.52 28.43 31.77
N GLN A 5 11.36 28.06 31.29
CA GLN A 5 11.09 26.79 30.67
C GLN A 5 11.93 26.68 29.39
N ILE A 6 12.69 25.60 29.22
CA ILE A 6 13.54 25.37 28.05
C ILE A 6 12.81 24.44 27.11
N HIS A 7 12.64 24.85 25.85
CA HIS A 7 12.04 24.06 24.80
C HIS A 7 13.12 23.44 23.89
N VAL A 8 13.18 22.13 23.88
CA VAL A 8 14.15 21.34 23.12
C VAL A 8 13.45 20.66 21.94
N ALA A 9 13.90 20.96 20.74
CA ALA A 9 13.49 20.21 19.55
C ALA A 9 14.40 18.98 19.36
N LEU A 10 13.82 17.80 19.22
CA LEU A 10 14.55 16.56 18.90
C LEU A 10 14.41 16.28 17.42
N ALA A 11 15.45 16.51 16.63
CA ALA A 11 15.50 16.31 15.19
C ALA A 11 16.42 15.15 14.80
N GLY A 12 16.23 14.56 13.65
CA GLY A 12 17.12 13.51 13.13
C GLY A 12 16.49 12.69 12.02
N ASN A 13 17.33 11.97 11.31
CA ASN A 13 16.90 11.10 10.21
C ASN A 13 16.01 9.94 10.71
N PRO A 14 15.18 9.35 9.84
CA PRO A 14 14.55 8.09 10.16
C PRO A 14 15.58 7.03 10.57
N ASN A 15 15.24 6.21 11.55
CA ASN A 15 16.08 5.13 12.09
C ASN A 15 17.38 5.53 12.82
N CYS A 16 17.68 6.81 13.03
CA CYS A 16 18.82 7.24 13.84
C CYS A 16 18.67 6.96 15.35
N GLY A 17 17.52 6.41 15.79
CA GLY A 17 17.23 6.10 17.19
C GLY A 17 16.60 7.25 17.98
N LYS A 18 16.05 8.24 17.31
CA LYS A 18 15.38 9.43 17.89
C LYS A 18 14.24 9.04 18.85
N THR A 19 13.31 8.22 18.41
CA THR A 19 12.18 7.74 19.24
C THR A 19 12.66 6.90 20.43
N THR A 20 13.74 6.12 20.30
CA THR A 20 14.34 5.38 21.40
C THR A 20 14.90 6.34 22.44
N LEU A 21 15.60 7.40 22.01
CA LEU A 21 16.10 8.45 22.89
C LEU A 21 14.95 9.19 23.58
N PHE A 22 13.92 9.60 22.83
CA PHE A 22 12.74 10.28 23.38
C PHE A 22 12.07 9.45 24.47
N ASN A 23 11.76 8.18 24.21
CA ASN A 23 11.12 7.29 25.16
C ASN A 23 11.98 7.07 26.42
N LEU A 24 13.29 6.96 26.26
CA LEU A 24 14.23 6.79 27.38
C LEU A 24 14.22 7.99 28.32
N ILE A 25 14.24 9.21 27.79
CA ILE A 25 14.39 10.45 28.57
C ILE A 25 13.07 11.00 29.10
N THR A 26 11.94 10.61 28.51
CA THR A 26 10.59 11.04 28.91
C THR A 26 9.78 9.95 29.64
N GLY A 27 10.26 8.70 29.65
CA GLY A 27 9.54 7.57 30.24
C GLY A 27 8.32 7.12 29.42
N ALA A 28 8.29 7.38 28.11
CA ALA A 28 7.19 7.10 27.20
C ALA A 28 5.84 7.76 27.55
N ASN A 29 5.83 8.76 28.42
CA ASN A 29 4.65 9.50 28.89
C ASN A 29 4.47 10.83 28.16
N GLY A 30 4.57 10.83 26.82
CA GLY A 30 4.37 12.04 26.02
C GLY A 30 2.90 12.32 25.71
N TYR A 31 2.52 13.58 25.61
CA TYR A 31 1.28 13.98 24.97
C TYR A 31 1.41 13.71 23.47
N VAL A 32 0.46 12.95 22.93
CA VAL A 32 0.37 12.64 21.49
C VAL A 32 -0.80 13.41 20.91
N GLY A 33 -0.52 14.29 19.95
CA GLY A 33 -1.50 15.03 19.17
C GLY A 33 -1.08 15.07 17.71
N ASN A 34 -1.80 15.81 16.88
CA ASN A 34 -1.37 16.06 15.51
C ASN A 34 -0.82 17.47 15.36
N TRP A 35 0.13 17.67 14.45
CA TRP A 35 0.55 19.00 14.06
C TRP A 35 -0.63 19.78 13.44
N PRO A 36 -0.76 21.08 13.67
CA PRO A 36 -1.85 21.87 13.14
C PRO A 36 -1.95 21.76 11.61
N GLY A 37 -3.13 21.40 11.12
CA GLY A 37 -3.43 21.35 9.68
C GLY A 37 -2.97 20.09 8.92
N VAL A 38 -2.32 19.14 9.58
CA VAL A 38 -1.81 17.90 8.96
C VAL A 38 -2.07 16.67 9.84
N THR A 39 -1.99 15.48 9.23
CA THR A 39 -2.18 14.19 9.93
C THR A 39 -0.90 13.64 10.57
N VAL A 40 0.13 14.47 10.72
CA VAL A 40 1.43 14.08 11.30
C VAL A 40 1.37 14.15 12.82
N GLU A 41 1.83 13.11 13.51
CA GLU A 41 1.83 13.06 14.98
C GLU A 41 2.86 14.04 15.59
N LYS A 42 2.41 14.83 16.57
CA LYS A 42 3.25 15.66 17.46
C LYS A 42 3.39 14.94 18.80
N LYS A 43 4.62 14.71 19.24
CA LYS A 43 4.92 14.16 20.57
C LYS A 43 5.67 15.18 21.41
N GLU A 44 5.13 15.50 22.56
CA GLU A 44 5.72 16.48 23.48
C GLU A 44 5.70 15.93 24.92
N ALA A 45 6.82 16.03 25.62
CA ALA A 45 6.94 15.53 26.98
C ALA A 45 7.98 16.31 27.78
N LYS A 46 7.85 16.26 29.10
CA LYS A 46 8.86 16.82 30.02
C LYS A 46 9.98 15.80 30.26
N LEU A 47 11.19 16.32 30.39
CA LEU A 47 12.37 15.54 30.76
C LEU A 47 12.19 14.93 32.15
N LEU A 48 12.43 13.62 32.35
CA LEU A 48 12.30 12.94 33.63
C LEU A 48 13.24 13.53 34.74
N SER A 49 14.44 13.93 34.33
CA SER A 49 15.45 14.47 35.26
C SER A 49 15.23 15.95 35.58
N ASP A 50 14.45 16.69 34.79
CA ASP A 50 14.18 18.11 34.98
C ASP A 50 12.87 18.54 34.31
N LYS A 51 11.85 18.81 35.11
CA LYS A 51 10.51 19.17 34.64
C LYS A 51 10.42 20.54 33.95
N ASN A 52 11.48 21.36 34.04
CA ASN A 52 11.55 22.66 33.38
C ASN A 52 11.99 22.55 31.92
N VAL A 53 12.41 21.36 31.47
CA VAL A 53 12.79 21.09 30.10
C VAL A 53 11.64 20.32 29.39
N THR A 54 11.10 20.93 28.37
CA THR A 54 10.08 20.29 27.48
C THR A 54 10.74 19.86 26.21
N ILE A 55 10.49 18.61 25.78
CA ILE A 55 11.07 18.01 24.60
C ILE A 55 9.96 17.75 23.59
N THR A 56 10.12 18.28 22.38
CA THR A 56 9.25 18.04 21.23
C THR A 56 9.95 17.10 20.25
N ASP A 57 9.38 15.92 20.01
CA ASP A 57 9.88 14.95 19.02
C ASP A 57 9.40 15.35 17.63
N LEU A 58 10.30 15.76 16.75
CA LEU A 58 10.00 16.07 15.36
C LEU A 58 9.89 14.79 14.53
N PRO A 59 9.12 14.77 13.45
CA PRO A 59 9.14 13.68 12.48
C PRO A 59 10.55 13.34 12.00
N GLY A 60 10.80 12.08 11.68
CA GLY A 60 12.07 11.67 11.07
C GLY A 60 12.13 12.14 9.62
N ILE A 61 13.06 13.00 9.29
CA ILE A 61 13.20 13.61 7.96
C ILE A 61 14.61 13.43 7.42
N TYR A 62 14.77 13.55 6.10
CA TYR A 62 16.08 13.51 5.46
C TYR A 62 16.60 14.89 5.06
N SER A 63 15.71 15.85 4.89
CA SER A 63 16.00 17.22 4.50
C SER A 63 15.00 18.20 5.13
N LEU A 64 15.35 19.47 5.23
CA LEU A 64 14.44 20.56 5.55
C LEU A 64 13.78 21.18 4.31
N SER A 65 13.92 20.56 3.15
CA SER A 65 13.20 20.95 1.93
C SER A 65 11.77 20.43 1.98
N PRO A 66 10.73 21.24 1.65
CA PRO A 66 9.33 20.94 1.93
C PRO A 66 8.69 20.00 0.89
N TYR A 67 9.26 18.79 0.70
CA TYR A 67 8.70 17.79 -0.21
C TYR A 67 7.65 16.88 0.43
N SER A 68 7.64 16.81 1.77
CA SER A 68 6.66 16.02 2.53
C SER A 68 6.03 16.85 3.65
N PRO A 69 4.81 16.49 4.12
CA PRO A 69 4.19 17.14 5.28
C PRO A 69 5.04 17.06 6.54
N GLU A 70 5.81 15.98 6.72
CA GLU A 70 6.72 15.75 7.82
C GLU A 70 7.89 16.75 7.79
N GLU A 71 8.48 16.99 6.62
CA GLU A 71 9.56 17.94 6.40
C GLU A 71 9.07 19.37 6.61
N GLN A 72 7.88 19.67 6.11
CA GLN A 72 7.25 20.99 6.30
C GLN A 72 6.99 21.28 7.79
N CYS A 73 6.37 20.34 8.52
CA CYS A 73 6.14 20.49 9.96
C CYS A 73 7.43 20.72 10.75
N SER A 74 8.47 19.94 10.44
CA SER A 74 9.76 20.04 11.11
C SER A 74 10.43 21.39 10.84
N ARG A 75 10.43 21.84 9.58
CA ARG A 75 10.95 23.14 9.18
C ARG A 75 10.19 24.29 9.87
N ASP A 76 8.86 24.29 9.79
CA ASP A 76 8.02 25.34 10.32
C ASP A 76 8.20 25.46 11.84
N TYR A 77 8.32 24.34 12.57
CA TYR A 77 8.59 24.34 14.00
C TYR A 77 9.97 24.88 14.32
N LEU A 78 11.03 24.48 13.61
CA LEU A 78 12.38 25.01 13.82
C LEU A 78 12.47 26.52 13.54
N MET A 79 11.69 26.99 12.55
CA MET A 79 11.70 28.42 12.19
C MET A 79 10.71 29.26 13.02
N SER A 80 9.80 28.65 13.80
CA SER A 80 8.78 29.36 14.60
C SER A 80 9.33 30.22 15.70
N GLY A 81 10.57 29.93 16.18
CA GLY A 81 11.16 30.56 17.34
C GLY A 81 10.70 29.99 18.69
N GLU A 82 9.92 28.88 18.68
CA GLU A 82 9.54 28.15 19.88
C GLU A 82 10.71 27.38 20.51
N PRO A 83 11.56 26.64 19.72
CA PRO A 83 12.67 25.90 20.31
C PRO A 83 13.83 26.80 20.69
N ASP A 84 14.32 26.63 21.93
CA ASP A 84 15.53 27.33 22.45
C ASP A 84 16.81 26.63 21.99
N VAL A 85 16.75 25.32 21.76
CA VAL A 85 17.88 24.47 21.33
C VAL A 85 17.40 23.24 20.57
N VAL A 86 18.20 22.80 19.60
CA VAL A 86 17.94 21.59 18.82
C VAL A 86 18.93 20.51 19.21
N VAL A 87 18.44 19.33 19.54
CA VAL A 87 19.23 18.10 19.65
C VAL A 87 19.11 17.35 18.34
N GLN A 88 20.15 17.40 17.52
CA GLN A 88 20.23 16.68 16.26
C GLN A 88 20.78 15.29 16.50
N VAL A 89 19.92 14.28 16.42
CA VAL A 89 20.31 12.87 16.54
C VAL A 89 20.86 12.37 15.22
N VAL A 90 22.08 11.88 15.25
CA VAL A 90 22.84 11.39 14.09
C VAL A 90 23.21 9.93 14.31
N ASP A 91 22.97 9.07 13.35
CA ASP A 91 23.50 7.72 13.35
C ASP A 91 25.01 7.74 13.08
N ALA A 92 25.79 7.41 14.11
CA ALA A 92 27.25 7.43 14.05
C ALA A 92 27.83 6.35 13.11
N THR A 93 27.05 5.33 12.73
CA THR A 93 27.47 4.29 11.76
C THR A 93 27.33 4.76 10.31
N ASN A 94 26.50 5.81 10.07
CA ASN A 94 26.21 6.38 8.75
C ASN A 94 26.35 7.92 8.75
N LEU A 95 27.52 8.41 9.11
CA LEU A 95 27.76 9.85 9.28
C LEU A 95 27.47 10.66 8.03
N GLU A 96 27.93 10.22 6.86
CA GLU A 96 27.83 10.95 5.60
C GLU A 96 26.40 11.41 5.31
N ARG A 97 25.46 10.50 5.41
CA ARG A 97 24.07 10.79 5.13
C ARG A 97 23.37 11.60 6.23
N ASN A 98 23.68 11.27 7.48
CA ASN A 98 23.02 11.93 8.61
C ASN A 98 23.54 13.35 8.85
N LEU A 99 24.77 13.65 8.45
CA LEU A 99 25.33 15.00 8.53
C LEU A 99 24.68 15.96 7.52
N TYR A 100 24.05 15.46 6.44
CA TYR A 100 23.34 16.30 5.48
C TYR A 100 22.19 17.08 6.15
N LEU A 101 21.33 16.40 6.90
CA LEU A 101 20.29 17.06 7.68
C LEU A 101 20.90 17.91 8.82
N ALA A 102 21.98 17.43 9.46
CA ALA A 102 22.62 18.16 10.53
C ALA A 102 23.16 19.53 10.06
N LEU A 103 23.75 19.60 8.87
CA LEU A 103 24.20 20.89 8.28
C LEU A 103 23.01 21.82 8.03
N GLN A 104 21.92 21.32 7.48
CA GLN A 104 20.72 22.14 7.25
C GLN A 104 20.11 22.65 8.55
N VAL A 105 20.11 21.84 9.63
CA VAL A 105 19.65 22.29 10.95
C VAL A 105 20.59 23.34 11.53
N ILE A 106 21.90 23.21 11.36
CA ILE A 106 22.88 24.22 11.77
C ILE A 106 22.70 25.52 10.97
N GLU A 107 22.40 25.42 9.67
CA GLU A 107 22.14 26.59 8.81
C GLU A 107 20.94 27.42 9.28
N THR A 108 19.99 26.86 10.07
CA THR A 108 18.87 27.63 10.64
C THR A 108 19.27 28.69 11.61
N GLY A 109 20.52 28.67 12.14
CA GLY A 109 21.03 29.61 13.14
C GLY A 109 20.60 29.33 14.57
N LEU A 110 19.82 28.26 14.81
CA LEU A 110 19.46 27.83 16.16
C LEU A 110 20.67 27.22 16.90
N PRO A 111 20.73 27.30 18.24
CA PRO A 111 21.70 26.52 19.00
C PRO A 111 21.48 25.02 18.79
N VAL A 112 22.50 24.32 18.31
CA VAL A 112 22.45 22.89 18.00
C VAL A 112 23.40 22.09 18.85
N VAL A 113 22.96 20.93 19.34
CA VAL A 113 23.83 19.92 19.95
C VAL A 113 23.67 18.63 19.14
N VAL A 114 24.76 18.15 18.55
CA VAL A 114 24.76 16.92 17.76
C VAL A 114 24.97 15.72 18.69
N ALA A 115 24.00 14.82 18.72
CA ALA A 115 24.04 13.57 19.46
C ALA A 115 24.36 12.42 18.52
N LEU A 116 25.62 11.96 18.47
CA LEU A 116 26.07 10.78 17.71
C LEU A 116 25.61 9.53 18.43
N ASN A 117 24.48 8.97 17.99
CA ASN A 117 23.89 7.77 18.58
C ASN A 117 24.53 6.49 17.99
N MET A 118 24.24 5.35 18.62
CA MET A 118 24.80 4.03 18.27
C MET A 118 26.31 3.90 18.50
N ALA A 119 26.84 4.61 19.50
CA ALA A 119 28.25 4.54 19.91
C ALA A 119 28.72 3.10 20.16
N ASP A 120 27.87 2.25 20.67
CA ASP A 120 28.14 0.83 20.90
C ASP A 120 28.36 0.03 19.62
N LEU A 121 27.73 0.42 18.50
CA LEU A 121 27.97 -0.19 17.20
C LEU A 121 29.26 0.31 16.57
N VAL A 122 29.60 1.58 16.73
CA VAL A 122 30.87 2.16 16.27
C VAL A 122 32.03 1.47 16.98
N GLU A 123 31.96 1.33 18.32
CA GLU A 123 32.97 0.60 19.11
C GLU A 123 33.08 -0.87 18.66
N LYS A 124 31.95 -1.55 18.38
CA LYS A 124 31.93 -2.95 17.91
C LYS A 124 32.54 -3.10 16.52
N ASN A 125 32.33 -2.14 15.63
CA ASN A 125 32.88 -2.14 14.28
C ASN A 125 34.39 -1.80 14.27
N GLY A 126 34.90 -1.19 15.35
CA GLY A 126 36.29 -0.77 15.47
C GLY A 126 36.57 0.59 14.81
N ASP A 127 35.54 1.30 14.41
CA ASP A 127 35.64 2.64 13.84
C ASP A 127 35.96 3.66 14.95
N LYS A 128 36.66 4.74 14.60
CA LYS A 128 36.99 5.82 15.51
C LYS A 128 36.53 7.14 14.94
N ILE A 129 35.74 7.87 15.72
CA ILE A 129 35.25 9.21 15.39
C ILE A 129 35.91 10.21 16.34
N ASP A 130 36.59 11.19 15.80
CA ASP A 130 37.17 12.31 16.56
C ASP A 130 36.08 13.37 16.79
N THR A 131 35.39 13.26 17.92
CA THR A 131 34.30 14.18 18.29
C THR A 131 34.75 15.64 18.48
N ASP A 132 36.00 15.87 18.90
CA ASP A 132 36.53 17.20 19.13
C ASP A 132 36.80 17.91 17.78
N LYS A 133 37.37 17.20 16.83
CA LYS A 133 37.53 17.72 15.46
C LYS A 133 36.19 17.95 14.79
N LEU A 134 35.27 16.98 14.91
CA LEU A 134 33.94 17.10 14.33
C LEU A 134 33.17 18.30 14.92
N SER A 135 33.28 18.53 16.24
CA SER A 135 32.68 19.66 16.91
C SER A 135 33.21 21.00 16.38
N LYS A 136 34.52 21.08 16.16
CA LYS A 136 35.15 22.28 15.58
C LYS A 136 34.74 22.54 14.15
N LYS A 137 34.62 21.45 13.31
CA LYS A 137 34.24 21.59 11.91
C LYS A 137 32.76 21.94 11.72
N LEU A 138 31.89 21.44 12.60
CA LEU A 138 30.45 21.74 12.56
C LEU A 138 30.10 23.06 13.29
N GLY A 139 31.03 23.61 14.11
CA GLY A 139 30.79 24.81 14.91
C GLY A 139 29.81 24.60 16.07
N CYS A 140 29.49 23.37 16.44
CA CYS A 140 28.53 23.06 17.51
C CYS A 140 29.01 21.85 18.35
N PRO A 141 28.53 21.73 19.61
CA PRO A 141 28.89 20.60 20.47
C PRO A 141 28.46 19.25 19.89
N VAL A 142 29.37 18.27 19.91
CA VAL A 142 29.14 16.90 19.43
C VAL A 142 29.35 15.92 20.58
N MET A 143 28.39 15.08 20.86
CA MET A 143 28.39 14.10 21.95
C MET A 143 28.14 12.69 21.47
N MET A 144 28.99 11.74 21.86
CA MET A 144 28.75 10.29 21.60
C MET A 144 27.76 9.72 22.61
N ILE A 145 26.69 9.09 22.13
CA ILE A 145 25.66 8.46 22.97
C ILE A 145 25.29 7.07 22.50
N SER A 146 24.72 6.28 23.37
CA SER A 146 23.96 5.06 23.02
C SER A 146 22.62 5.11 23.76
N ALA A 147 21.57 5.46 23.03
CA ALA A 147 20.21 5.49 23.56
C ALA A 147 19.76 4.09 24.03
N LEU A 148 20.17 3.03 23.33
CA LEU A 148 19.84 1.65 23.70
C LEU A 148 20.50 1.23 25.02
N LYS A 149 21.74 1.64 25.28
CA LYS A 149 22.51 1.29 26.48
C LYS A 149 22.48 2.38 27.57
N ASN A 150 21.73 3.45 27.37
CA ASN A 150 21.63 4.58 28.29
C ASN A 150 23.01 5.18 28.66
N LYS A 151 23.91 5.31 27.67
CA LYS A 151 25.28 5.85 27.85
C LYS A 151 25.39 7.25 27.28
N GLY A 152 26.00 8.20 27.99
CA GLY A 152 26.22 9.57 27.51
C GLY A 152 25.01 10.49 27.56
N ILE A 153 23.86 10.04 28.10
CA ILE A 153 22.62 10.82 28.07
C ILE A 153 22.59 11.97 29.04
N LYS A 154 23.16 11.79 30.24
CA LYS A 154 23.22 12.85 31.27
C LYS A 154 24.10 14.01 30.82
N GLU A 155 25.25 13.68 30.28
CA GLU A 155 26.23 14.63 29.74
C GLU A 155 25.64 15.42 28.57
N LEU A 156 24.87 14.72 27.69
CA LEU A 156 24.15 15.36 26.59
C LEU A 156 23.20 16.45 27.10
N PHE A 157 22.36 16.16 28.10
CA PHE A 157 21.40 17.15 28.62
C PHE A 157 22.03 18.27 29.45
N GLU A 158 23.18 18.05 30.07
CA GLU A 158 23.97 19.13 30.65
C GLU A 158 24.48 20.09 29.56
N GLN A 159 24.95 19.55 28.42
CA GLN A 159 25.40 20.36 27.30
C GLN A 159 24.21 21.08 26.62
N VAL A 160 23.07 20.44 26.48
CA VAL A 160 21.83 21.04 25.95
C VAL A 160 21.42 22.25 26.75
N LYS A 161 21.44 22.17 28.09
CA LYS A 161 21.14 23.33 28.99
C LYS A 161 22.12 24.47 28.83
N LYS A 162 23.40 24.16 28.61
CA LYS A 162 24.43 25.21 28.37
C LYS A 162 24.20 25.87 27.01
N SER A 163 23.91 25.09 25.98
CA SER A 163 23.66 25.59 24.62
C SER A 163 22.37 26.41 24.53
N ALA A 164 21.32 26.04 25.26
CA ALA A 164 20.07 26.80 25.34
C ALA A 164 20.26 28.23 25.93
N ALA A 165 21.28 28.43 26.74
CA ALA A 165 21.64 29.76 27.30
C ALA A 165 22.49 30.61 26.32
N SER A 166 23.00 30.03 25.24
CA SER A 166 23.75 30.73 24.20
C SER A 166 22.81 31.35 23.18
N LYS A 167 23.20 32.49 22.62
CA LYS A 167 22.49 33.07 21.47
C LYS A 167 22.79 32.23 20.23
N GLY A 168 21.90 32.27 19.22
CA GLY A 168 22.06 31.58 17.96
C GLY A 168 23.47 31.73 17.37
N GLN A 169 23.97 30.66 16.77
CA GLN A 169 25.30 30.60 16.18
C GLN A 169 25.23 30.80 14.68
N VAL A 170 26.12 31.60 14.12
CA VAL A 170 26.31 31.69 12.67
C VAL A 170 27.03 30.40 12.22
N PRO A 171 26.56 29.69 11.19
CA PRO A 171 27.23 28.50 10.67
C PRO A 171 28.68 28.80 10.25
N GLU A 172 29.64 27.97 10.68
CA GLU A 172 31.06 28.15 10.36
C GLU A 172 31.46 27.43 9.03
N HIS A 173 30.66 26.50 8.55
CA HIS A 173 30.95 25.79 7.30
C HIS A 173 30.77 26.71 6.09
N LYS A 174 31.69 26.61 5.14
CA LYS A 174 31.68 27.36 3.89
C LYS A 174 31.65 26.41 2.69
N PHE A 175 30.97 26.83 1.67
CA PHE A 175 30.95 26.18 0.36
C PHE A 175 32.16 26.59 -0.50
N ASP A 176 32.22 26.17 -1.74
CA ASP A 176 33.27 26.64 -2.64
C ASP A 176 33.23 28.18 -2.78
N SER A 177 34.39 28.77 -3.00
CA SER A 177 34.53 30.25 -3.05
C SER A 177 33.61 30.94 -4.04
N SER A 178 33.35 30.30 -5.17
CA SER A 178 32.45 30.81 -6.22
C SER A 178 31.00 30.88 -5.77
N ILE A 179 30.55 29.90 -4.99
CA ILE A 179 29.18 29.84 -4.45
C ILE A 179 29.06 30.78 -3.24
N GLU A 180 30.10 30.83 -2.38
CA GLU A 180 30.12 31.75 -1.25
C GLU A 180 30.00 33.21 -1.68
N ASP A 181 30.70 33.62 -2.72
CA ASP A 181 30.60 34.99 -3.27
C ASP A 181 29.15 35.34 -3.67
N VAL A 182 28.42 34.39 -4.30
CA VAL A 182 27.01 34.61 -4.66
C VAL A 182 26.12 34.64 -3.43
N LEU A 183 26.34 33.75 -2.44
CA LEU A 183 25.58 33.74 -1.19
C LEU A 183 25.80 34.99 -0.37
N ASP A 184 27.03 35.49 -0.25
CA ASP A 184 27.38 36.77 0.39
C ASP A 184 26.66 37.94 -0.28
N HIS A 185 26.58 37.96 -1.60
CA HIS A 185 25.80 38.95 -2.34
C HIS A 185 24.31 38.88 -2.03
N ILE A 186 23.73 37.66 -1.92
CA ILE A 186 22.32 37.46 -1.56
C ILE A 186 22.08 37.90 -0.12
N GLU A 187 22.96 37.55 0.83
CA GLU A 187 22.88 37.97 2.24
C GLU A 187 22.87 39.50 2.40
N ASN A 188 23.74 40.21 1.65
CA ASN A 188 23.78 41.64 1.64
C ASN A 188 22.52 42.32 1.08
N ASN A 189 21.80 41.63 0.22
CA ASN A 189 20.53 42.10 -0.35
C ASN A 189 19.31 41.83 0.52
N LEU A 190 19.43 41.00 1.60
CA LEU A 190 18.34 40.71 2.51
C LEU A 190 17.86 41.98 3.24
N PRO A 191 16.55 42.06 3.59
CA PRO A 191 16.03 43.15 4.42
C PRO A 191 16.70 43.21 5.81
N ALA A 192 16.82 44.40 6.38
CA ALA A 192 17.35 44.57 7.73
C ALA A 192 16.47 43.94 8.84
N SER A 193 15.23 43.57 8.50
CA SER A 193 14.32 42.85 9.40
C SER A 193 14.72 41.41 9.65
N VAL A 194 15.55 40.82 8.78
CA VAL A 194 16.04 39.44 8.94
C VAL A 194 17.14 39.41 9.99
N PRO A 195 17.00 38.64 11.10
CA PRO A 195 18.00 38.46 12.12
C PRO A 195 19.34 37.96 11.54
N ALA A 196 20.47 38.43 12.15
CA ALA A 196 21.80 38.14 11.64
C ALA A 196 22.10 36.61 11.61
N ASP A 197 21.62 35.88 12.60
CA ASP A 197 21.75 34.42 12.75
C ASP A 197 21.00 33.63 11.70
N LYS A 198 19.94 34.21 11.10
CA LYS A 198 19.09 33.55 10.08
C LYS A 198 19.43 33.96 8.63
N ARG A 199 20.32 34.93 8.43
CA ARG A 199 20.64 35.47 7.08
C ARG A 199 21.18 34.39 6.17
N ARG A 200 22.09 33.55 6.65
CA ARG A 200 22.67 32.45 5.92
C ARG A 200 21.61 31.46 5.43
N TYR A 201 20.70 31.04 6.30
CA TYR A 201 19.59 30.16 5.94
C TYR A 201 18.75 30.71 4.79
N TYR A 202 18.33 31.98 4.91
CA TYR A 202 17.52 32.61 3.89
C TYR A 202 18.28 32.85 2.58
N ALA A 203 19.59 33.13 2.64
CA ALA A 203 20.39 33.27 1.43
C ALA A 203 20.46 31.95 0.65
N VAL A 204 20.72 30.84 1.33
CA VAL A 204 20.74 29.50 0.73
C VAL A 204 19.35 29.15 0.17
N LYS A 205 18.27 29.42 0.91
CA LYS A 205 16.91 29.15 0.44
C LYS A 205 16.47 30.00 -0.74
N LEU A 206 16.91 31.27 -0.81
CA LEU A 206 16.67 32.12 -1.97
C LEU A 206 17.49 31.67 -3.19
N PHE A 207 18.72 31.18 -2.98
CA PHE A 207 19.51 30.56 -4.02
C PHE A 207 18.82 29.30 -4.58
N GLU A 208 18.31 28.45 -3.71
CA GLU A 208 17.52 27.26 -4.08
C GLU A 208 16.13 27.59 -4.68
N ARG A 209 15.75 28.88 -4.76
CA ARG A 209 14.42 29.37 -5.17
C ARG A 209 13.27 28.79 -4.36
N ASP A 210 13.46 28.56 -3.05
CA ASP A 210 12.42 28.07 -2.17
C ASP A 210 11.23 29.03 -2.15
N ALA A 211 10.05 28.54 -2.54
CA ALA A 211 8.85 29.38 -2.74
C ALA A 211 8.37 30.05 -1.43
N ASP A 212 8.52 29.38 -0.28
CA ASP A 212 8.09 29.91 1.00
C ASP A 212 9.08 30.95 1.54
N ALA A 213 10.37 30.71 1.36
CA ALA A 213 11.40 31.70 1.70
C ALA A 213 11.22 32.98 0.84
N CYS A 214 10.93 32.83 -0.45
CA CYS A 214 10.63 33.95 -1.36
C CYS A 214 9.43 34.78 -0.89
N LYS A 215 8.35 34.12 -0.42
CA LYS A 215 7.15 34.80 0.12
C LYS A 215 7.42 35.50 1.45
N LEU A 216 8.13 34.82 2.38
CA LEU A 216 8.42 35.35 3.72
C LEU A 216 9.34 36.58 3.68
N ILE A 217 10.38 36.54 2.85
CA ILE A 217 11.37 37.63 2.77
C ILE A 217 10.82 38.80 1.97
N ASN A 218 9.90 38.59 1.03
CA ASN A 218 9.22 39.63 0.23
C ASN A 218 10.20 40.71 -0.30
N LEU A 219 11.21 40.29 -1.06
CA LEU A 219 12.18 41.16 -1.68
C LEU A 219 11.51 42.18 -2.63
N THR A 220 12.08 43.39 -2.72
CA THR A 220 11.65 44.32 -3.76
C THR A 220 11.94 43.76 -5.14
N LYS A 221 11.13 44.11 -6.14
CA LYS A 221 11.27 43.60 -7.52
C LYS A 221 12.69 43.73 -8.07
N GLU A 222 13.38 44.82 -7.76
CA GLU A 222 14.77 45.09 -8.19
C GLU A 222 15.75 44.11 -7.54
N LYS A 223 15.62 43.87 -6.22
CA LYS A 223 16.47 42.93 -5.48
C LYS A 223 16.21 41.50 -5.88
N ALA A 224 14.94 41.12 -6.08
CA ALA A 224 14.58 39.80 -6.55
C ALA A 224 15.15 39.52 -7.95
N ALA A 225 15.06 40.47 -8.86
CA ALA A 225 15.65 40.37 -10.21
C ALA A 225 17.18 40.22 -10.15
N ARG A 226 17.85 40.92 -9.21
CA ARG A 226 19.30 40.82 -9.04
C ARG A 226 19.72 39.47 -8.47
N VAL A 227 18.97 38.94 -7.50
CA VAL A 227 19.20 37.59 -6.97
C VAL A 227 19.04 36.55 -8.07
N GLU A 228 17.97 36.65 -8.86
CA GLU A 228 17.72 35.71 -9.97
C GLU A 228 18.81 35.76 -11.04
N GLU A 229 19.32 36.95 -11.36
CA GLU A 229 20.44 37.09 -12.31
C GLU A 229 21.71 36.39 -11.80
N LEU A 230 22.05 36.56 -10.50
CA LEU A 230 23.20 35.90 -9.88
C LEU A 230 23.07 34.39 -9.86
N VAL A 231 21.89 33.89 -9.49
CA VAL A 231 21.60 32.45 -9.45
C VAL A 231 21.66 31.85 -10.85
N ALA A 232 21.02 32.50 -11.83
CA ALA A 232 21.01 32.01 -13.22
C ALA A 232 22.42 32.01 -13.84
N GLN A 233 23.27 32.96 -13.50
CA GLN A 233 24.65 32.97 -13.92
C GLN A 233 25.45 31.81 -13.29
N CYS A 234 25.24 31.56 -12.00
CA CYS A 234 25.88 30.44 -11.30
C CYS A 234 25.46 29.06 -11.87
N GLU A 235 24.17 28.89 -12.19
CA GLU A 235 23.67 27.69 -12.87
C GLU A 235 24.32 27.47 -14.25
N GLN A 236 24.51 28.55 -14.99
CA GLN A 236 25.18 28.47 -16.29
C GLN A 236 26.67 28.12 -16.15
N ASP A 237 27.36 28.67 -15.14
CA ASP A 237 28.77 28.42 -14.88
C ASP A 237 29.02 26.98 -14.36
N CYS A 238 28.08 26.44 -13.59
CA CYS A 238 28.17 25.08 -13.01
C CYS A 238 27.50 24.00 -13.90
N ASP A 239 26.76 24.36 -14.95
CA ASP A 239 25.98 23.46 -15.83
C ASP A 239 25.02 22.55 -15.04
N ASP A 240 24.42 23.08 -13.94
CA ASP A 240 23.50 22.37 -13.06
C ASP A 240 22.44 23.33 -12.48
N ASP A 241 21.34 22.79 -11.94
CA ASP A 241 20.32 23.62 -11.28
C ASP A 241 20.72 24.03 -9.86
N ALA A 242 20.16 25.14 -9.38
CA ALA A 242 20.53 25.75 -8.10
C ALA A 242 20.38 24.79 -6.88
N GLU A 243 19.37 23.93 -6.88
CA GLU A 243 19.17 22.95 -5.82
C GLU A 243 20.24 21.85 -5.85
N SER A 244 20.58 21.37 -7.04
CA SER A 244 21.64 20.38 -7.23
C SER A 244 23.01 20.93 -6.86
N ILE A 245 23.30 22.19 -7.19
CA ILE A 245 24.55 22.87 -6.81
C ILE A 245 24.70 22.88 -5.30
N ILE A 246 23.74 23.42 -4.55
CA ILE A 246 23.80 23.48 -3.09
C ILE A 246 23.86 22.10 -2.45
N THR A 247 23.14 21.12 -3.02
CA THR A 247 23.20 19.73 -2.57
C THR A 247 24.60 19.14 -2.75
N GLY A 248 25.22 19.37 -3.90
CA GLY A 248 26.60 18.97 -4.20
C GLY A 248 27.60 19.60 -3.24
N GLU A 249 27.48 20.90 -2.96
CA GLU A 249 28.31 21.62 -2.03
C GLU A 249 28.20 21.08 -0.60
N ARG A 250 27.00 20.81 -0.10
CA ARG A 250 26.80 20.16 1.22
C ARG A 250 27.50 18.81 1.29
N TYR A 251 27.38 17.97 0.25
CA TYR A 251 28.09 16.70 0.22
C TYR A 251 29.61 16.86 0.12
N GLY A 252 30.10 17.87 -0.58
CA GLY A 252 31.51 18.24 -0.61
C GLY A 252 32.06 18.56 0.78
N VAL A 253 31.37 19.43 1.51
CA VAL A 253 31.70 19.77 2.92
C VAL A 253 31.67 18.53 3.81
N ILE A 254 30.64 17.69 3.69
CA ILE A 254 30.50 16.45 4.48
C ILE A 254 31.65 15.48 4.19
N ALA A 255 32.00 15.26 2.93
CA ALA A 255 33.07 14.37 2.54
C ALA A 255 34.41 14.83 3.16
N HIS A 256 34.68 16.13 3.13
CA HIS A 256 35.89 16.71 3.76
C HIS A 256 35.90 16.53 5.28
N ILE A 257 34.77 16.76 5.95
CA ILE A 257 34.63 16.53 7.40
C ILE A 257 34.88 15.06 7.74
N ILE A 258 34.32 14.14 6.99
CA ILE A 258 34.43 12.68 7.24
C ILE A 258 35.86 12.22 7.05
N ASP A 259 36.53 12.66 6.00
CA ASP A 259 37.93 12.27 5.73
C ASP A 259 38.87 12.68 6.87
N GLU A 260 38.61 13.81 7.51
CA GLU A 260 39.44 14.30 8.64
C GLU A 260 39.03 13.70 9.99
N CYS A 261 37.74 13.37 10.20
CA CYS A 261 37.19 13.03 11.52
C CYS A 261 36.93 11.54 11.73
N LEU A 262 36.78 10.75 10.65
CA LEU A 262 36.41 9.33 10.72
C LEU A 262 37.58 8.44 10.28
N THR A 263 38.07 7.61 11.18
CA THR A 263 39.00 6.55 10.86
C THR A 263 38.24 5.22 10.82
N LYS A 264 37.96 4.73 9.61
CA LYS A 264 37.29 3.42 9.43
C LYS A 264 38.27 2.28 9.69
N ALA A 265 37.85 1.29 10.44
CA ALA A 265 38.57 0.03 10.55
C ALA A 265 38.59 -0.69 9.18
N PRO A 266 39.61 -1.53 8.87
CA PRO A 266 39.63 -2.29 7.62
C PRO A 266 38.36 -3.12 7.50
N ALA A 267 37.53 -2.79 6.50
CA ALA A 267 36.17 -3.27 6.37
C ALA A 267 36.12 -4.79 6.18
N LYS A 268 35.70 -5.51 7.21
CA LYS A 268 35.10 -6.83 7.03
C LYS A 268 33.65 -6.60 6.59
N MET A 269 33.32 -6.99 5.36
CA MET A 269 31.94 -6.94 4.88
C MET A 269 30.99 -7.54 5.91
N SER A 270 30.00 -6.77 6.32
CA SER A 270 28.96 -7.23 7.24
C SER A 270 28.18 -8.40 6.61
N THR A 271 27.52 -9.20 7.44
CA THR A 271 26.68 -10.28 6.93
C THR A 271 25.54 -9.74 6.05
N SER A 272 24.99 -8.57 6.42
CA SER A 272 23.96 -7.88 5.62
C SER A 272 24.48 -7.49 4.24
N GLU A 273 25.68 -6.91 4.13
CA GLU A 273 26.28 -6.56 2.83
C GLU A 273 26.56 -7.77 1.94
N LYS A 274 26.95 -8.90 2.53
CA LYS A 274 27.14 -10.15 1.77
C LYS A 274 25.83 -10.68 1.21
N ILE A 275 24.75 -10.63 1.99
CA ILE A 275 23.41 -11.02 1.56
C ILE A 275 22.93 -10.04 0.49
N ASP A 276 23.08 -8.73 0.71
CA ASP A 276 22.66 -7.70 -0.23
C ASP A 276 23.36 -7.83 -1.59
N ARG A 277 24.63 -8.19 -1.63
CA ARG A 277 25.36 -8.42 -2.88
C ARG A 277 24.71 -9.50 -3.76
N VAL A 278 24.04 -10.47 -3.17
CA VAL A 278 23.31 -11.53 -3.88
C VAL A 278 21.87 -11.09 -4.16
N VAL A 279 21.18 -10.64 -3.14
CA VAL A 279 19.74 -10.33 -3.20
C VAL A 279 19.46 -9.08 -4.05
N THR A 280 20.31 -8.04 -3.98
CA THR A 280 20.16 -6.81 -4.78
C THR A 280 20.87 -6.88 -6.14
N ASN A 281 21.39 -8.05 -6.51
CA ASN A 281 22.03 -8.24 -7.80
C ASN A 281 21.04 -7.97 -8.93
N ARG A 282 21.51 -7.27 -9.96
CA ARG A 282 20.68 -6.82 -11.10
C ARG A 282 19.97 -7.96 -11.85
N ILE A 283 20.60 -9.15 -11.91
CA ILE A 283 20.08 -10.32 -12.64
C ILE A 283 19.41 -11.29 -11.67
N LEU A 284 20.06 -11.58 -10.53
CA LEU A 284 19.57 -12.59 -9.57
C LEU A 284 18.45 -12.06 -8.64
N GLY A 285 18.37 -10.77 -8.40
CA GLY A 285 17.42 -10.19 -7.46
C GLY A 285 15.96 -10.49 -7.83
N LEU A 286 15.59 -10.34 -9.11
CA LEU A 286 14.23 -10.63 -9.56
C LEU A 286 13.85 -12.12 -9.48
N PRO A 287 14.67 -13.09 -9.97
CA PRO A 287 14.41 -14.51 -9.76
C PRO A 287 14.30 -14.92 -8.28
N ILE A 288 15.22 -14.45 -7.42
CA ILE A 288 15.15 -14.73 -5.98
C ILE A 288 13.85 -14.25 -5.39
N PHE A 289 13.45 -13.03 -5.74
CA PHE A 289 12.17 -12.45 -5.33
C PHE A 289 10.98 -13.32 -5.76
N VAL A 290 10.92 -13.74 -7.03
CA VAL A 290 9.86 -14.61 -7.55
C VAL A 290 9.79 -15.92 -6.77
N VAL A 291 10.93 -16.55 -6.48
CA VAL A 291 10.98 -17.79 -5.69
C VAL A 291 10.47 -17.58 -4.26
N ILE A 292 10.90 -16.52 -3.58
CA ILE A 292 10.45 -16.24 -2.21
C ILE A 292 8.94 -15.99 -2.18
N MET A 293 8.41 -15.21 -3.12
CA MET A 293 6.97 -14.95 -3.19
C MET A 293 6.18 -16.18 -3.56
N PHE A 294 6.70 -17.01 -4.47
CA PHE A 294 6.08 -18.30 -4.78
C PHE A 294 5.97 -19.17 -3.51
N CYS A 295 7.05 -19.27 -2.72
CA CYS A 295 7.01 -20.01 -1.46
C CYS A 295 5.98 -19.44 -0.46
N VAL A 296 5.91 -18.10 -0.33
CA VAL A 296 4.92 -17.44 0.53
C VAL A 296 3.50 -17.82 0.12
N TYR A 297 3.17 -17.67 -1.17
CA TYR A 297 1.83 -17.96 -1.65
C TYR A 297 1.51 -19.47 -1.64
N TYR A 298 2.47 -20.30 -1.97
CA TYR A 298 2.30 -21.75 -1.92
C TYR A 298 1.95 -22.23 -0.51
N ILE A 299 2.64 -21.71 0.50
CA ILE A 299 2.36 -22.04 1.90
C ILE A 299 1.03 -21.44 2.37
N ALA A 300 0.76 -20.18 2.05
CA ALA A 300 -0.41 -19.48 2.56
C ALA A 300 -1.71 -19.85 1.86
N VAL A 301 -1.66 -20.24 0.57
CA VAL A 301 -2.86 -20.48 -0.24
C VAL A 301 -3.05 -21.95 -0.55
N SER A 302 -2.00 -22.64 -1.05
CA SER A 302 -2.16 -23.99 -1.62
C SER A 302 -1.91 -25.14 -0.64
N THR A 303 -1.18 -24.90 0.47
CA THR A 303 -0.90 -25.97 1.43
C THR A 303 -1.61 -25.70 2.76
N LEU A 304 -0.87 -25.23 3.75
CA LEU A 304 -1.40 -25.06 5.11
C LEU A 304 -2.64 -24.15 5.15
N GLY A 305 -2.62 -23.03 4.40
CA GLY A 305 -3.75 -22.11 4.35
C GLY A 305 -4.97 -22.70 3.67
N GLY A 306 -4.78 -23.37 2.53
CA GLY A 306 -5.86 -24.06 1.81
C GLY A 306 -6.52 -25.12 2.68
N THR A 307 -5.73 -26.05 3.22
CA THR A 307 -6.27 -27.13 4.08
C THR A 307 -7.10 -26.64 5.27
N VAL A 308 -6.64 -25.54 5.95
CA VAL A 308 -7.41 -24.98 7.07
C VAL A 308 -8.64 -24.21 6.57
N THR A 309 -8.58 -23.58 5.40
CA THR A 309 -9.71 -22.90 4.76
C THR A 309 -10.78 -23.92 4.35
N ASP A 310 -10.40 -25.02 3.71
CA ASP A 310 -11.31 -26.11 3.31
C ASP A 310 -11.98 -26.75 4.54
N PHE A 311 -11.17 -27.02 5.61
CA PHE A 311 -11.73 -27.48 6.87
C PHE A 311 -12.76 -26.49 7.46
N THR A 312 -12.50 -25.18 7.36
CA THR A 312 -13.40 -24.16 7.91
C THR A 312 -14.67 -24.04 7.07
N ASN A 313 -14.57 -24.07 5.75
CA ASN A 313 -15.70 -23.90 4.84
C ASN A 313 -16.58 -25.15 4.80
N ASP A 314 -16.00 -26.31 4.59
CA ASP A 314 -16.75 -27.53 4.29
C ASP A 314 -17.17 -28.26 5.57
N GLN A 315 -16.26 -28.33 6.55
CA GLN A 315 -16.48 -29.13 7.75
C GLN A 315 -17.03 -28.30 8.93
N LEU A 316 -16.50 -27.08 9.17
CA LEU A 316 -16.93 -26.26 10.32
C LEU A 316 -18.22 -25.48 10.03
N PHE A 317 -18.27 -24.72 8.93
CA PHE A 317 -19.42 -23.92 8.55
C PHE A 317 -20.29 -24.57 7.46
N GLY A 318 -19.78 -25.59 6.76
CA GLY A 318 -20.54 -26.35 5.77
C GLY A 318 -21.46 -27.37 6.39
N THR A 319 -21.93 -28.28 5.53
CA THR A 319 -22.84 -29.39 5.88
C THR A 319 -22.10 -30.68 6.25
N ASP A 320 -20.83 -30.85 5.81
CA ASP A 320 -20.12 -32.13 5.91
C ASP A 320 -19.75 -32.53 7.34
N GLY A 321 -19.53 -31.56 8.27
CA GLY A 321 -19.04 -31.84 9.61
C GLY A 321 -17.64 -32.45 9.65
N TRP A 322 -17.20 -32.91 10.81
CA TRP A 322 -15.86 -33.55 10.94
C TRP A 322 -15.83 -34.70 11.95
N TYR A 323 -14.89 -35.60 11.70
CA TYR A 323 -14.59 -36.69 12.63
C TYR A 323 -13.49 -36.28 13.60
N VAL A 324 -13.69 -36.49 14.91
CA VAL A 324 -12.69 -36.16 15.95
C VAL A 324 -11.44 -37.00 15.70
N LEU A 325 -10.30 -36.32 15.54
CA LEU A 325 -9.01 -36.92 15.18
C LEU A 325 -9.03 -37.79 13.90
N GLY A 326 -9.98 -37.56 12.98
CA GLY A 326 -10.11 -38.31 11.73
C GLY A 326 -10.60 -39.75 11.88
N GLN A 327 -11.04 -40.14 13.09
CA GLN A 327 -11.48 -41.50 13.34
C GLN A 327 -12.81 -41.82 12.68
N GLY A 328 -12.79 -42.72 11.70
CA GLY A 328 -13.97 -43.16 10.97
C GLY A 328 -14.21 -42.52 9.62
N ARG A 329 -13.43 -41.50 9.26
CA ARG A 329 -13.60 -40.76 7.97
C ARG A 329 -13.41 -41.70 6.77
N ASP A 330 -12.31 -42.47 6.74
CA ASP A 330 -12.04 -43.40 5.61
C ASP A 330 -13.13 -44.44 5.45
N ALA A 331 -13.76 -44.90 6.53
CA ALA A 331 -14.85 -45.87 6.50
C ALA A 331 -16.16 -45.23 6.03
N TYR A 332 -16.41 -43.98 6.38
CA TYR A 332 -17.55 -43.23 5.90
C TYR A 332 -17.41 -42.89 4.45
N ASP A 333 -16.26 -42.38 4.00
CA ASP A 333 -16.01 -42.06 2.58
C ASP A 333 -16.16 -43.29 1.70
N ALA A 334 -15.68 -44.46 2.15
CA ALA A 334 -15.89 -45.72 1.45
C ALA A 334 -17.36 -46.15 1.41
N ALA A 335 -18.15 -45.86 2.44
CA ALA A 335 -19.57 -46.18 2.46
C ALA A 335 -20.39 -45.26 1.56
N VAL A 336 -20.05 -43.97 1.51
CA VAL A 336 -20.64 -42.99 0.59
C VAL A 336 -20.35 -43.36 -0.87
N GLU A 337 -19.09 -43.71 -1.18
CA GLU A 337 -18.69 -44.16 -2.50
C GLU A 337 -19.43 -45.46 -2.91
N ALA A 338 -19.67 -46.34 -1.96
CA ALA A 338 -20.43 -47.58 -2.22
C ALA A 338 -21.93 -47.36 -2.38
N ALA A 339 -22.50 -46.34 -1.73
CA ALA A 339 -23.92 -46.00 -1.82
C ALA A 339 -24.29 -45.29 -3.14
N GLY A 340 -23.33 -44.63 -3.79
CA GLY A 340 -23.55 -43.95 -5.08
C GLY A 340 -24.68 -42.91 -5.01
N ASP A 341 -25.76 -43.10 -5.79
CA ASP A 341 -26.90 -42.15 -5.82
C ASP A 341 -27.67 -42.06 -4.47
N ASP A 342 -27.48 -43.02 -3.55
CA ASP A 342 -28.10 -43.04 -2.24
C ASP A 342 -27.14 -42.52 -1.12
N ALA A 343 -26.12 -41.77 -1.47
CA ALA A 343 -25.11 -41.24 -0.57
C ALA A 343 -25.68 -40.46 0.64
N ASP A 344 -26.77 -39.71 0.40
CA ASP A 344 -27.48 -38.93 1.44
C ASP A 344 -28.13 -39.81 2.52
N SER A 345 -28.28 -41.11 2.29
CA SER A 345 -28.82 -42.06 3.26
C SER A 345 -27.78 -42.56 4.28
N VAL A 346 -26.50 -42.29 4.06
CA VAL A 346 -25.40 -42.78 4.90
C VAL A 346 -25.22 -41.85 6.11
N ASP A 347 -25.63 -42.33 7.29
CA ASP A 347 -25.51 -41.56 8.52
C ASP A 347 -24.04 -41.52 9.01
N PRO A 348 -23.39 -40.34 9.01
CA PRO A 348 -21.99 -40.17 9.44
C PRO A 348 -21.72 -40.63 10.86
N ALA A 349 -22.68 -40.49 11.77
CA ALA A 349 -22.52 -40.80 13.19
C ALA A 349 -22.27 -42.29 13.50
N GLN A 350 -22.58 -43.20 12.52
CA GLN A 350 -22.38 -44.64 12.65
C GLN A 350 -20.91 -45.07 12.50
N TYR A 351 -20.05 -44.22 11.92
CA TYR A 351 -18.68 -44.61 11.55
C TYR A 351 -17.63 -44.10 12.57
N GLY A 352 -17.99 -43.14 13.44
CA GLY A 352 -17.06 -42.62 14.46
C GLY A 352 -17.61 -41.42 15.25
N PRO A 353 -16.80 -40.82 16.10
CA PRO A 353 -17.19 -39.63 16.84
C PRO A 353 -17.27 -38.43 15.87
N TYR A 354 -18.45 -38.24 15.33
CA TYR A 354 -18.78 -37.19 14.33
C TYR A 354 -19.35 -35.95 14.99
N VAL A 355 -18.93 -34.79 14.54
CA VAL A 355 -19.47 -33.47 14.91
C VAL A 355 -20.03 -32.85 13.65
N PRO A 356 -21.34 -32.57 13.57
CA PRO A 356 -21.95 -31.92 12.43
C PRO A 356 -21.45 -30.50 12.28
N GLY A 357 -21.49 -29.97 11.06
CA GLY A 357 -21.16 -28.58 10.78
C GLY A 357 -22.12 -27.60 11.46
N ILE A 358 -21.68 -26.36 11.65
CA ILE A 358 -22.50 -25.32 12.31
C ILE A 358 -23.80 -25.10 11.55
N THR A 359 -23.78 -25.12 10.22
CA THR A 359 -24.98 -24.98 9.39
C THR A 359 -25.97 -26.09 9.68
N THR A 360 -25.54 -27.37 9.70
CA THR A 360 -26.38 -28.52 10.02
C THR A 360 -26.91 -28.44 11.45
N MET A 361 -26.07 -28.09 12.42
CA MET A 361 -26.50 -27.94 13.82
C MET A 361 -27.59 -26.86 13.99
N VAL A 362 -27.45 -25.74 13.29
CA VAL A 362 -28.41 -24.64 13.34
C VAL A 362 -29.70 -25.02 12.62
N HIS A 363 -29.60 -25.67 11.46
CA HIS A 363 -30.74 -26.22 10.71
C HIS A 363 -31.55 -27.19 11.56
N ASP A 364 -30.90 -28.20 12.14
CA ASP A 364 -31.54 -29.19 13.02
C ASP A 364 -32.22 -28.54 14.24
N ALA A 365 -31.58 -27.53 14.81
CA ALA A 365 -32.15 -26.80 15.95
C ALA A 365 -33.39 -25.98 15.54
N LEU A 366 -33.41 -25.40 14.35
CA LEU A 366 -34.56 -24.64 13.81
C LEU A 366 -35.72 -25.58 13.50
N VAL A 367 -35.47 -26.69 12.84
CA VAL A 367 -36.49 -27.70 12.50
C VAL A 367 -37.06 -28.31 13.79
N ALA A 368 -36.21 -28.66 14.77
CA ALA A 368 -36.66 -29.12 16.08
C ALA A 368 -37.48 -28.04 16.86
N GLY A 369 -37.23 -26.77 16.58
CA GLY A 369 -38.00 -25.63 17.12
C GLY A 369 -39.36 -25.41 16.42
N GLY A 370 -39.68 -26.18 15.39
CA GLY A 370 -40.96 -26.10 14.64
C GLY A 370 -40.92 -25.16 13.43
N THR A 371 -39.72 -24.81 12.93
CA THR A 371 -39.55 -24.08 11.68
C THR A 371 -39.76 -25.05 10.50
N GLU A 372 -40.41 -24.60 9.42
CA GLU A 372 -40.54 -25.41 8.19
C GLU A 372 -39.19 -25.58 7.54
N ASP A 373 -38.84 -26.82 7.20
CA ASP A 373 -37.62 -27.17 6.48
C ASP A 373 -37.62 -26.47 5.10
N GLY A 374 -36.51 -25.79 4.76
CA GLY A 374 -36.42 -24.95 3.55
C GLY A 374 -37.29 -23.69 3.59
N GLY A 375 -37.91 -23.38 4.72
CA GLY A 375 -38.73 -22.19 4.89
C GLY A 375 -37.88 -20.91 4.95
N LEU A 376 -38.58 -19.74 4.89
CA LEU A 376 -37.93 -18.43 4.88
C LEU A 376 -36.97 -18.22 6.05
N VAL A 377 -37.34 -18.66 7.26
CA VAL A 377 -36.50 -18.48 8.46
C VAL A 377 -35.30 -19.40 8.42
N ASP A 378 -35.48 -20.62 7.98
CA ASP A 378 -34.40 -21.60 7.83
C ASP A 378 -33.37 -21.13 6.80
N SER A 379 -33.81 -20.79 5.59
CA SER A 379 -32.91 -20.27 4.55
C SER A 379 -32.24 -18.94 4.94
N LEU A 380 -32.93 -18.01 5.62
CA LEU A 380 -32.30 -16.77 6.10
C LEU A 380 -31.20 -17.04 7.10
N VAL A 381 -31.46 -17.96 8.05
CA VAL A 381 -30.49 -18.22 9.12
C VAL A 381 -29.36 -19.10 8.62
N CYS A 382 -29.64 -20.17 7.91
CA CYS A 382 -28.60 -21.10 7.42
C CYS A 382 -27.80 -20.51 6.27
N ASP A 383 -28.47 -20.07 5.17
CA ASP A 383 -27.78 -19.60 3.98
C ASP A 383 -27.33 -18.12 4.11
N GLY A 384 -28.21 -17.26 4.65
CA GLY A 384 -27.94 -15.83 4.76
C GLY A 384 -26.96 -15.51 5.90
N ILE A 385 -27.22 -15.96 7.13
CA ILE A 385 -26.45 -15.58 8.32
C ILE A 385 -25.27 -16.51 8.54
N VAL A 386 -25.51 -17.84 8.67
CA VAL A 386 -24.43 -18.81 8.92
C VAL A 386 -23.51 -18.92 7.71
N GLY A 387 -24.07 -19.00 6.51
CA GLY A 387 -23.29 -18.97 5.26
C GLY A 387 -22.46 -17.69 5.11
N GLY A 388 -23.03 -16.53 5.45
CA GLY A 388 -22.31 -15.26 5.48
C GLY A 388 -21.16 -15.21 6.50
N LEU A 389 -21.35 -15.80 7.69
CA LEU A 389 -20.28 -15.98 8.69
C LEU A 389 -19.23 -16.99 8.20
N GLY A 390 -19.66 -18.09 7.60
CA GLY A 390 -18.78 -19.08 7.01
C GLY A 390 -17.85 -18.49 5.97
N ALA A 391 -18.39 -17.69 5.05
CA ALA A 391 -17.60 -17.00 4.03
C ALA A 391 -16.51 -16.07 4.63
N ILE A 392 -16.76 -15.45 5.79
CA ILE A 392 -15.77 -14.62 6.47
C ILE A 392 -14.70 -15.51 7.14
N PHE A 393 -15.14 -16.43 7.99
CA PHE A 393 -14.23 -17.25 8.81
C PHE A 393 -13.45 -18.26 7.97
N GLY A 394 -13.99 -18.72 6.85
CA GLY A 394 -13.29 -19.55 5.88
C GLY A 394 -12.08 -18.85 5.28
N PHE A 395 -12.15 -17.53 5.08
CA PHE A 395 -11.06 -16.76 4.49
C PHE A 395 -9.99 -16.31 5.50
N VAL A 396 -10.33 -16.24 6.79
CA VAL A 396 -9.44 -15.75 7.85
C VAL A 396 -8.15 -16.57 8.00
N PRO A 397 -8.15 -17.92 7.98
CA PRO A 397 -6.93 -18.72 8.15
C PRO A 397 -5.90 -18.44 7.07
N GLN A 398 -6.32 -18.41 5.81
CA GLN A 398 -5.46 -18.09 4.67
C GLN A 398 -4.88 -16.68 4.77
N MET A 399 -5.70 -15.68 5.14
CA MET A 399 -5.26 -14.30 5.33
C MET A 399 -4.30 -14.17 6.51
N PHE A 400 -4.55 -14.87 7.61
CA PHE A 400 -3.67 -14.88 8.77
C PHE A 400 -2.27 -15.38 8.41
N LEU A 401 -2.15 -16.51 7.71
CA LEU A 401 -0.87 -17.05 7.26
C LEU A 401 -0.16 -16.08 6.29
N LEU A 402 -0.91 -15.48 5.38
CA LEU A 402 -0.35 -14.47 4.48
C LEU A 402 0.22 -13.28 5.25
N PHE A 403 -0.51 -12.75 6.25
CA PHE A 403 -0.01 -11.64 7.08
C PHE A 403 1.19 -12.05 7.92
N VAL A 404 1.24 -13.27 8.45
CA VAL A 404 2.39 -13.82 9.17
C VAL A 404 3.65 -13.79 8.29
N MET A 405 3.54 -14.31 7.07
CA MET A 405 4.68 -14.40 6.14
C MET A 405 5.11 -13.03 5.61
N LEU A 406 4.16 -12.18 5.18
CA LEU A 406 4.47 -10.84 4.67
C LEU A 406 5.03 -9.92 5.75
N SER A 407 4.48 -9.94 6.97
CA SER A 407 5.00 -9.16 8.09
C SER A 407 6.41 -9.60 8.48
N PHE A 408 6.72 -10.89 8.39
CA PHE A 408 8.07 -11.39 8.59
C PHE A 408 9.05 -10.83 7.55
N LEU A 409 8.69 -10.84 6.25
CA LEU A 409 9.53 -10.30 5.18
C LEU A 409 9.70 -8.78 5.29
N GLU A 410 8.69 -8.08 5.77
CA GLU A 410 8.74 -6.63 6.01
C GLU A 410 9.68 -6.32 7.17
N ASP A 411 9.46 -6.94 8.33
CA ASP A 411 10.23 -6.67 9.55
C ASP A 411 11.69 -7.09 9.43
N CYS A 412 12.02 -8.17 8.68
CA CYS A 412 13.41 -8.55 8.46
C CYS A 412 14.16 -7.62 7.50
N GLY A 413 13.46 -6.66 6.85
CA GLY A 413 14.03 -5.69 5.93
C GLY A 413 14.18 -6.15 4.47
N TYR A 414 13.63 -7.34 4.11
CA TYR A 414 13.69 -7.85 2.75
C TYR A 414 12.89 -7.01 1.76
N MET A 415 11.69 -6.53 2.18
CA MET A 415 10.81 -5.75 1.30
C MET A 415 11.43 -4.43 0.83
N ALA A 416 12.28 -3.80 1.65
CA ALA A 416 13.01 -2.60 1.26
C ALA A 416 13.97 -2.86 0.07
N ARG A 417 14.63 -4.04 0.04
CA ARG A 417 15.52 -4.44 -1.06
C ARG A 417 14.76 -4.68 -2.35
N VAL A 418 13.61 -5.34 -2.24
CA VAL A 418 12.74 -5.58 -3.39
C VAL A 418 12.27 -4.26 -4.00
N ALA A 419 11.82 -3.31 -3.17
CA ALA A 419 11.44 -1.99 -3.61
C ALA A 419 12.60 -1.25 -4.33
N PHE A 420 13.81 -1.35 -3.80
CA PHE A 420 15.02 -0.78 -4.41
C PHE A 420 15.31 -1.36 -5.80
N ILE A 421 15.22 -2.69 -5.96
CA ILE A 421 15.45 -3.36 -7.26
C ILE A 421 14.40 -2.92 -8.28
N MET A 422 13.14 -2.87 -7.84
CA MET A 422 12.00 -2.59 -8.71
C MET A 422 11.84 -1.11 -9.05
N ASP A 423 12.41 -0.18 -8.27
CA ASP A 423 12.31 1.25 -8.52
C ASP A 423 12.78 1.62 -9.94
N ARG A 424 13.90 1.06 -10.38
CA ARG A 424 14.41 1.30 -11.74
C ARG A 424 13.44 0.86 -12.84
N VAL A 425 12.69 -0.23 -12.62
CA VAL A 425 11.72 -0.75 -13.57
C VAL A 425 10.48 0.12 -13.59
N PHE A 426 9.94 0.43 -12.40
CA PHE A 426 8.70 1.17 -12.24
C PHE A 426 8.80 2.64 -12.67
N ARG A 427 9.94 3.28 -12.46
CA ARG A 427 10.19 4.65 -12.95
C ARG A 427 10.06 4.78 -14.46
N ARG A 428 10.41 3.74 -15.23
CA ARG A 428 10.23 3.74 -16.69
C ARG A 428 8.75 3.81 -17.10
N PHE A 429 7.86 3.33 -16.23
CA PHE A 429 6.42 3.35 -16.44
C PHE A 429 5.72 4.52 -15.72
N GLY A 430 6.49 5.44 -15.13
CA GLY A 430 5.96 6.62 -14.45
C GLY A 430 5.41 6.36 -13.04
N LEU A 431 5.64 5.18 -12.49
CA LEU A 431 5.29 4.80 -11.12
C LEU A 431 6.52 4.92 -10.21
N SER A 432 6.33 5.24 -8.94
CA SER A 432 7.42 5.22 -7.97
C SER A 432 7.79 3.79 -7.58
N GLY A 433 9.03 3.55 -7.18
CA GLY A 433 9.45 2.22 -6.70
C GLY A 433 8.68 1.76 -5.48
N LYS A 434 8.20 2.70 -4.64
CA LYS A 434 7.32 2.41 -3.49
C LYS A 434 5.99 1.81 -3.92
N SER A 435 5.50 2.07 -5.14
CA SER A 435 4.25 1.52 -5.69
C SER A 435 4.31 0.00 -5.91
N PHE A 436 5.51 -0.56 -6.04
CA PHE A 436 5.68 -1.99 -6.25
C PHE A 436 5.24 -2.83 -5.05
N ILE A 437 5.52 -2.38 -3.82
CA ILE A 437 5.14 -3.10 -2.59
C ILE A 437 3.63 -3.30 -2.48
N PRO A 438 2.78 -2.26 -2.61
CA PRO A 438 1.33 -2.42 -2.67
C PRO A 438 0.85 -3.41 -3.75
N MET A 439 1.39 -3.31 -4.95
CA MET A 439 1.01 -4.19 -6.06
C MET A 439 1.38 -5.64 -5.81
N LEU A 440 2.55 -5.86 -5.21
CA LEU A 440 2.99 -7.18 -4.81
C LEU A 440 2.09 -7.79 -3.75
N VAL A 441 1.83 -7.06 -2.67
CA VAL A 441 0.95 -7.51 -1.59
C VAL A 441 -0.45 -7.78 -2.13
N SER A 442 -0.90 -7.02 -3.14
CA SER A 442 -2.19 -7.20 -3.80
C SER A 442 -2.30 -8.51 -4.57
N SER A 443 -1.18 -9.13 -5.01
CA SER A 443 -1.23 -10.45 -5.64
C SER A 443 -1.72 -11.55 -4.70
N GLY A 444 -1.57 -11.38 -3.38
CA GLY A 444 -2.23 -12.23 -2.39
C GLY A 444 -3.66 -11.76 -2.12
N CYS A 445 -3.82 -10.51 -1.69
CA CYS A 445 -5.12 -9.90 -1.40
C CYS A 445 -5.09 -8.39 -1.67
N GLY A 446 -6.14 -7.88 -2.35
CA GLY A 446 -6.26 -6.46 -2.67
C GLY A 446 -6.39 -5.56 -1.43
N VAL A 447 -6.99 -6.04 -0.33
CA VAL A 447 -7.18 -5.25 0.90
C VAL A 447 -5.85 -4.81 1.51
N PRO A 448 -4.93 -5.71 1.91
CA PRO A 448 -3.63 -5.29 2.42
C PRO A 448 -2.78 -4.60 1.35
N GLY A 449 -2.93 -4.94 0.07
CA GLY A 449 -2.27 -4.25 -1.02
C GLY A 449 -2.61 -2.76 -1.07
N VAL A 450 -3.89 -2.43 -1.03
CA VAL A 450 -4.35 -1.03 -0.97
C VAL A 450 -3.93 -0.37 0.35
N MET A 451 -3.97 -1.07 1.49
CA MET A 451 -3.49 -0.52 2.78
C MET A 451 -2.00 -0.15 2.73
N ALA A 452 -1.19 -0.94 2.06
CA ALA A 452 0.24 -0.68 1.92
C ALA A 452 0.57 0.60 1.14
N THR A 453 -0.36 1.15 0.36
CA THR A 453 -0.16 2.43 -0.35
C THR A 453 0.04 3.62 0.60
N LYS A 454 -0.33 3.49 1.87
CA LYS A 454 -0.10 4.52 2.91
C LYS A 454 1.40 4.87 3.07
N THR A 455 2.30 3.98 2.69
CA THR A 455 3.76 4.21 2.72
C THR A 455 4.25 5.14 1.61
N ILE A 456 3.38 5.51 0.66
CA ILE A 456 3.71 6.41 -0.44
C ILE A 456 3.39 7.84 0.00
N GLU A 457 4.41 8.67 0.14
CA GLU A 457 4.31 10.03 0.64
C GLU A 457 3.61 10.97 -0.35
N ASN A 458 3.97 10.88 -1.63
CA ASN A 458 3.36 11.71 -2.67
C ASN A 458 1.90 11.30 -2.92
N GLU A 459 0.97 12.21 -2.72
CA GLU A 459 -0.46 11.97 -2.83
C GLU A 459 -0.89 11.57 -4.25
N LYS A 460 -0.31 12.18 -5.30
CA LYS A 460 -0.61 11.85 -6.70
C LYS A 460 -0.18 10.42 -7.02
N ASP A 461 1.05 10.03 -6.61
CA ASP A 461 1.58 8.68 -6.81
C ASP A 461 0.80 7.66 -5.97
N ARG A 462 0.41 8.00 -4.73
CA ARG A 462 -0.44 7.18 -3.88
C ARG A 462 -1.80 6.91 -4.51
N ARG A 463 -2.50 7.95 -4.96
CA ARG A 463 -3.80 7.81 -5.63
C ARG A 463 -3.70 6.97 -6.90
N MET A 464 -2.70 7.22 -7.73
CA MET A 464 -2.46 6.45 -8.94
C MET A 464 -2.18 4.97 -8.62
N THR A 465 -1.38 4.70 -7.58
CA THR A 465 -1.09 3.34 -7.12
C THR A 465 -2.35 2.64 -6.61
N VAL A 466 -3.20 3.32 -5.82
CA VAL A 466 -4.49 2.78 -5.37
C VAL A 466 -5.37 2.38 -6.55
N MET A 467 -5.45 3.21 -7.60
CA MET A 467 -6.26 2.96 -8.81
C MET A 467 -5.74 1.82 -9.69
N THR A 468 -4.51 1.39 -9.52
CA THR A 468 -3.88 0.40 -10.41
C THR A 468 -3.51 -0.90 -9.69
N THR A 469 -3.38 -0.87 -8.36
CA THR A 469 -2.94 -2.01 -7.54
C THR A 469 -3.87 -3.21 -7.67
N THR A 470 -5.17 -2.98 -7.77
CA THR A 470 -6.21 -4.02 -7.82
C THR A 470 -6.33 -4.73 -9.16
N PHE A 471 -5.67 -4.26 -10.21
CA PHE A 471 -5.55 -4.98 -11.48
C PHE A 471 -4.73 -6.26 -11.36
N ILE A 472 -3.79 -6.31 -10.41
CA ILE A 472 -3.04 -7.54 -10.15
C ILE A 472 -4.01 -8.60 -9.62
N PRO A 473 -4.07 -9.79 -10.22
CA PRO A 473 -4.91 -10.87 -9.75
C PRO A 473 -4.52 -11.29 -8.33
N CYS A 474 -5.50 -11.30 -7.42
CA CYS A 474 -5.34 -11.82 -6.06
C CYS A 474 -5.77 -13.30 -6.00
N GLY A 475 -5.50 -13.98 -4.87
CA GLY A 475 -5.88 -15.37 -4.64
C GLY A 475 -7.36 -15.65 -4.90
N ALA A 476 -8.27 -14.76 -4.48
CA ALA A 476 -9.71 -14.86 -4.70
C ALA A 476 -10.14 -14.81 -6.19
N LYS A 477 -9.28 -14.40 -7.10
CA LYS A 477 -9.52 -14.40 -8.55
C LYS A 477 -9.09 -15.71 -9.22
N LEU A 478 -8.32 -16.58 -8.54
CA LEU A 478 -7.83 -17.83 -9.08
C LEU A 478 -8.96 -18.82 -9.42
N PRO A 479 -10.00 -19.01 -8.60
CA PRO A 479 -11.15 -19.87 -8.94
C PRO A 479 -11.84 -19.44 -10.23
N ILE A 480 -12.00 -18.13 -10.47
CA ILE A 480 -12.56 -17.61 -11.73
C ILE A 480 -11.68 -17.98 -12.92
N ILE A 481 -10.35 -17.88 -12.75
CA ILE A 481 -9.41 -18.26 -13.80
C ILE A 481 -9.48 -19.76 -14.06
N ALA A 482 -9.59 -20.60 -13.03
CA ALA A 482 -9.73 -22.05 -13.15
C ALA A 482 -11.02 -22.45 -13.89
N LEU A 483 -12.16 -21.86 -13.49
CA LEU A 483 -13.45 -22.05 -14.15
C LEU A 483 -13.41 -21.68 -15.63
N LEU A 484 -12.85 -20.51 -15.96
CA LEU A 484 -12.68 -20.07 -17.35
C LEU A 484 -11.79 -21.02 -18.14
N MET A 485 -10.74 -21.51 -17.51
CA MET A 485 -9.78 -22.43 -18.13
C MET A 485 -10.45 -23.76 -18.51
N GLY A 486 -11.16 -24.36 -17.54
CA GLY A 486 -11.92 -25.57 -17.78
C GLY A 486 -12.95 -25.37 -18.89
N SER A 487 -13.69 -24.27 -18.88
CA SER A 487 -14.70 -23.90 -19.86
C SER A 487 -14.15 -23.66 -21.28
N ILE A 488 -12.90 -23.20 -21.40
CA ILE A 488 -12.26 -22.91 -22.69
C ILE A 488 -11.65 -24.19 -23.32
N ILE A 489 -11.08 -25.06 -22.49
CA ILE A 489 -10.24 -26.16 -22.96
C ILE A 489 -10.99 -27.50 -22.90
N GLY A 490 -11.95 -27.67 -21.98
CA GLY A 490 -12.77 -28.87 -21.83
C GLY A 490 -12.03 -30.11 -21.36
N ASP A 491 -10.73 -30.04 -21.07
CA ASP A 491 -9.93 -31.17 -20.58
C ASP A 491 -8.68 -30.67 -19.84
N SER A 492 -8.23 -31.47 -18.88
CA SER A 492 -7.07 -31.20 -18.03
C SER A 492 -5.69 -31.29 -18.73
N SER A 493 -5.64 -31.05 -20.05
CA SER A 493 -4.43 -31.18 -20.85
C SER A 493 -3.40 -30.04 -20.57
N THR A 494 -2.13 -30.28 -20.92
CA THR A 494 -1.00 -29.37 -20.80
C THR A 494 -1.21 -27.96 -21.37
N THR A 495 -2.19 -27.78 -22.25
CA THR A 495 -2.59 -26.51 -22.85
C THR A 495 -3.21 -25.57 -21.81
N ALA A 496 -3.92 -26.11 -20.80
CA ALA A 496 -4.51 -25.37 -19.69
C ALA A 496 -3.47 -24.62 -18.86
N ALA A 497 -2.30 -25.21 -18.65
CA ALA A 497 -1.24 -24.65 -17.83
C ALA A 497 -0.71 -23.29 -18.33
N TRP A 498 -0.86 -22.95 -19.62
CA TRP A 498 -0.36 -21.70 -20.20
C TRP A 498 -1.34 -20.52 -20.13
N ILE A 499 -2.65 -20.77 -20.04
CA ILE A 499 -3.65 -19.70 -20.09
C ILE A 499 -3.77 -18.99 -18.73
N SER A 500 -3.63 -19.71 -17.62
CA SER A 500 -3.63 -19.10 -16.28
C SER A 500 -2.55 -18.02 -16.11
N PRO A 501 -1.27 -18.26 -16.47
CA PRO A 501 -0.28 -17.20 -16.54
C PRO A 501 -0.67 -16.03 -17.46
N LEU A 502 -1.36 -16.29 -18.57
CA LEU A 502 -1.79 -15.24 -19.51
C LEU A 502 -2.72 -14.22 -18.83
N PHE A 503 -3.71 -14.68 -18.05
CA PHE A 503 -4.59 -13.81 -17.28
C PHE A 503 -3.84 -13.04 -16.18
N TYR A 504 -2.84 -13.63 -15.56
CA TYR A 504 -1.99 -12.93 -14.62
C TYR A 504 -1.20 -11.80 -15.30
N PHE A 505 -0.58 -12.09 -16.46
CA PHE A 505 0.12 -11.08 -17.26
C PHE A 505 -0.81 -10.01 -17.83
N LEU A 506 -2.08 -10.30 -18.06
CA LEU A 506 -3.08 -9.30 -18.42
C LEU A 506 -3.23 -8.25 -17.31
N GLY A 507 -3.24 -8.67 -16.04
CA GLY A 507 -3.25 -7.76 -14.89
C GLY A 507 -2.00 -6.89 -14.83
N VAL A 508 -0.81 -7.47 -15.02
CA VAL A 508 0.46 -6.71 -15.08
C VAL A 508 0.45 -5.72 -16.24
N PHE A 509 -0.01 -6.13 -17.40
CA PHE A 509 -0.15 -5.24 -18.56
C PHE A 509 -1.12 -4.08 -18.27
N ALA A 510 -2.24 -4.36 -17.63
CA ALA A 510 -3.21 -3.35 -17.22
C ALA A 510 -2.61 -2.29 -16.29
N VAL A 511 -1.78 -2.70 -15.32
CA VAL A 511 -1.04 -1.79 -14.44
C VAL A 511 -0.11 -0.88 -15.24
N ILE A 512 0.70 -1.45 -16.13
CA ILE A 512 1.66 -0.71 -16.94
C ILE A 512 0.94 0.27 -17.88
N ALA A 513 -0.07 -0.19 -18.61
CA ALA A 513 -0.85 0.64 -19.53
C ALA A 513 -1.55 1.78 -18.79
N SER A 514 -2.20 1.49 -17.65
CA SER A 514 -2.87 2.49 -16.82
C SER A 514 -1.88 3.48 -16.22
N GLY A 515 -0.73 3.03 -15.70
CA GLY A 515 0.32 3.89 -15.18
C GLY A 515 0.80 4.90 -16.23
N LEU A 516 1.12 4.42 -17.45
CA LEU A 516 1.53 5.26 -18.56
C LEU A 516 0.44 6.25 -19.00
N MET A 517 -0.82 5.81 -19.02
CA MET A 517 -1.95 6.68 -19.42
C MET A 517 -2.24 7.74 -18.37
N LEU A 518 -2.32 7.36 -17.10
CA LEU A 518 -2.64 8.25 -15.98
C LEU A 518 -1.56 9.32 -15.78
N LYS A 519 -0.27 8.93 -15.83
CA LYS A 519 0.86 9.86 -15.67
C LYS A 519 0.87 10.99 -16.72
N LYS A 520 0.29 10.75 -17.89
CA LYS A 520 0.19 11.76 -18.96
C LYS A 520 -1.05 12.64 -18.85
N THR A 521 -1.87 12.45 -17.83
CA THR A 521 -3.01 13.33 -17.52
C THR A 521 -2.56 14.48 -16.63
N LYS A 522 -3.24 15.63 -16.71
CA LYS A 522 -2.95 16.78 -15.84
C LYS A 522 -3.11 16.47 -14.35
N LEU A 523 -3.95 15.50 -14.01
CA LEU A 523 -4.24 15.12 -12.61
C LEU A 523 -3.07 14.44 -11.92
N PHE A 524 -2.26 13.66 -12.66
CA PHE A 524 -1.17 12.84 -12.14
C PHE A 524 0.20 13.20 -12.70
N ALA A 525 0.27 14.23 -13.55
CA ALA A 525 1.53 14.74 -14.06
C ALA A 525 2.35 15.33 -12.90
N GLY A 526 3.67 15.07 -12.88
CA GLY A 526 4.61 15.55 -11.88
C GLY A 526 5.94 14.80 -11.97
N ARG A 527 6.99 15.31 -11.34
CA ARG A 527 8.26 14.59 -11.21
C ARG A 527 8.03 13.37 -10.32
N PRO A 528 8.54 12.18 -10.68
CA PRO A 528 8.53 11.06 -9.75
C PRO A 528 9.43 11.42 -8.55
N THR A 529 8.90 11.26 -7.35
CA THR A 529 9.69 11.48 -6.12
C THR A 529 10.94 10.62 -6.15
N PRO A 530 12.13 11.19 -5.89
CA PRO A 530 13.35 10.40 -5.84
C PRO A 530 13.23 9.33 -4.73
N PHE A 531 13.50 8.09 -5.09
CA PHE A 531 13.48 6.99 -4.15
C PHE A 531 14.80 6.96 -3.37
N VAL A 532 14.82 7.68 -2.25
CA VAL A 532 15.93 7.63 -1.30
C VAL A 532 15.49 6.81 -0.11
N MET A 533 15.85 5.53 -0.07
CA MET A 533 15.57 4.65 1.06
C MET A 533 16.87 4.02 1.57
N GLU A 534 17.10 4.13 2.87
CA GLU A 534 18.14 3.33 3.53
C GLU A 534 17.72 1.86 3.53
N LEU A 535 18.63 1.00 3.13
CA LEU A 535 18.45 -0.43 3.30
C LEU A 535 18.74 -0.76 4.77
N PRO A 536 17.72 -1.01 5.62
CA PRO A 536 17.95 -1.34 7.02
C PRO A 536 18.78 -2.61 7.11
N ALA A 537 19.66 -2.76 8.12
CA ALA A 537 20.38 -4.00 8.32
C ALA A 537 19.40 -5.16 8.52
N TYR A 538 19.71 -6.35 8.00
CA TYR A 538 18.89 -7.53 8.28
C TYR A 538 18.89 -7.82 9.78
N HIS A 539 17.72 -7.99 10.33
CA HIS A 539 17.54 -8.40 11.71
C HIS A 539 16.38 -9.40 11.82
N PHE A 540 16.47 -10.26 12.81
CA PHE A 540 15.36 -11.16 13.09
C PHE A 540 14.25 -10.35 13.79
N PRO A 541 12.99 -10.46 13.35
CA PRO A 541 11.89 -9.72 13.98
C PRO A 541 11.78 -10.03 15.47
N ALA A 542 11.49 -9.01 16.28
CA ALA A 542 11.16 -9.22 17.66
C ALA A 542 9.78 -9.93 17.76
N ILE A 543 9.74 -11.15 18.22
CA ILE A 543 8.55 -12.04 18.21
C ILE A 543 7.30 -11.33 18.75
N ARG A 544 7.43 -10.58 19.84
CA ARG A 544 6.30 -9.85 20.45
C ARG A 544 5.76 -8.74 19.54
N SER A 545 6.63 -7.95 18.96
CA SER A 545 6.24 -6.85 18.05
C SER A 545 5.62 -7.41 16.78
N TRP A 546 6.27 -8.41 16.18
CA TRP A 546 5.78 -9.09 14.99
C TRP A 546 4.40 -9.72 15.19
N ALA A 547 4.19 -10.46 16.30
CA ALA A 547 2.91 -11.07 16.62
C ALA A 547 1.80 -10.02 16.84
N LEU A 548 2.11 -8.87 17.45
CA LEU A 548 1.17 -7.77 17.61
C LEU A 548 0.78 -7.16 16.26
N HIS A 549 1.75 -6.89 15.37
CA HIS A 549 1.48 -6.36 14.03
C HIS A 549 0.60 -7.31 13.21
N VAL A 550 0.87 -8.63 13.27
CA VAL A 550 0.03 -9.63 12.59
C VAL A 550 -1.39 -9.61 13.15
N TRP A 551 -1.54 -9.61 14.49
CA TRP A 551 -2.84 -9.57 15.15
C TRP A 551 -3.64 -8.32 14.81
N GLU A 552 -3.01 -7.14 14.85
CA GLU A 552 -3.66 -5.87 14.52
C GLU A 552 -4.15 -5.84 13.07
N ARG A 553 -3.34 -6.34 12.12
CA ARG A 553 -3.72 -6.43 10.71
C ARG A 553 -4.89 -7.41 10.51
N CYS A 554 -4.82 -8.57 11.14
CA CYS A 554 -5.86 -9.58 11.06
C CYS A 554 -7.18 -9.09 11.68
N TRP A 555 -7.12 -8.49 12.87
CA TRP A 555 -8.29 -7.91 13.53
C TRP A 555 -8.91 -6.76 12.74
N ALA A 556 -8.08 -5.89 12.18
CA ALA A 556 -8.55 -4.80 11.31
C ALA A 556 -9.24 -5.35 10.06
N PHE A 557 -8.74 -6.45 9.48
CA PHE A 557 -9.38 -7.15 8.36
C PHE A 557 -10.75 -7.70 8.78
N ILE A 558 -10.82 -8.50 9.84
CA ILE A 558 -12.08 -9.09 10.34
C ILE A 558 -13.12 -8.00 10.62
N LYS A 559 -12.72 -6.93 11.32
CA LYS A 559 -13.65 -5.85 11.68
C LYS A 559 -14.15 -5.06 10.48
N LYS A 560 -13.28 -4.73 9.51
CA LYS A 560 -13.65 -3.86 8.38
C LYS A 560 -14.20 -4.65 7.20
N ALA A 561 -13.53 -5.70 6.79
CA ALA A 561 -13.94 -6.51 5.65
C ALA A 561 -15.09 -7.46 6.03
N GLY A 562 -15.01 -8.09 7.20
CA GLY A 562 -16.03 -9.03 7.65
C GLY A 562 -17.42 -8.40 7.76
N THR A 563 -17.54 -7.19 8.32
CA THR A 563 -18.84 -6.51 8.41
C THR A 563 -19.44 -6.21 7.03
N VAL A 564 -18.61 -5.82 6.06
CA VAL A 564 -19.06 -5.50 4.71
C VAL A 564 -19.44 -6.78 3.96
N ILE A 565 -18.62 -7.84 4.07
CA ILE A 565 -18.90 -9.13 3.44
C ILE A 565 -20.21 -9.69 3.99
N PHE A 566 -20.36 -9.74 5.32
CA PHE A 566 -21.58 -10.23 5.96
C PHE A 566 -22.84 -9.50 5.49
N ALA A 567 -22.84 -8.16 5.57
CA ALA A 567 -23.99 -7.39 5.11
C ALA A 567 -24.29 -7.63 3.63
N SER A 568 -23.26 -7.75 2.79
CA SER A 568 -23.43 -7.99 1.36
C SER A 568 -23.98 -9.40 1.07
N THR A 569 -23.53 -10.41 1.81
CA THR A 569 -24.03 -11.80 1.64
C THR A 569 -25.53 -11.88 1.97
N VAL A 570 -25.95 -11.26 3.08
CA VAL A 570 -27.36 -11.20 3.45
C VAL A 570 -28.20 -10.45 2.39
N VAL A 571 -27.66 -9.36 1.84
CA VAL A 571 -28.33 -8.61 0.74
C VAL A 571 -28.43 -9.47 -0.53
N VAL A 572 -27.38 -10.17 -0.92
CA VAL A 572 -27.39 -11.05 -2.09
C VAL A 572 -28.36 -12.21 -1.87
N TRP A 573 -28.34 -12.84 -0.68
CA TRP A 573 -29.33 -13.86 -0.33
C TRP A 573 -30.75 -13.34 -0.53
N PHE A 574 -31.06 -12.14 -0.02
CA PHE A 574 -32.39 -11.52 -0.19
C PHE A 574 -32.70 -11.34 -1.69
N LEU A 575 -31.78 -10.78 -2.47
CA LEU A 575 -31.99 -10.53 -3.90
C LEU A 575 -32.17 -11.82 -4.72
N SER A 576 -31.55 -12.92 -4.30
CA SER A 576 -31.65 -14.22 -4.99
C SER A 576 -32.93 -14.97 -4.64
N ASN A 577 -33.40 -14.89 -3.39
CA ASN A 577 -34.52 -15.69 -2.90
C ASN A 577 -35.86 -14.96 -2.93
N PHE A 578 -35.88 -13.64 -3.12
CA PHE A 578 -37.12 -12.86 -3.27
C PHE A 578 -37.33 -12.42 -4.71
N GLY A 579 -38.56 -12.48 -5.15
CA GLY A 579 -38.91 -12.07 -6.52
C GLY A 579 -40.39 -12.03 -6.78
N SER A 580 -40.77 -12.00 -8.06
CA SER A 580 -42.19 -11.90 -8.48
C SER A 580 -42.51 -13.03 -9.42
N TYR A 581 -43.44 -13.89 -9.01
CA TYR A 581 -43.96 -14.99 -9.84
C TYR A 581 -45.50 -14.84 -9.93
N ASN A 582 -46.09 -14.97 -11.12
CA ASN A 582 -47.52 -14.84 -11.41
C ASN A 582 -48.18 -13.58 -10.82
N GLY A 583 -47.42 -12.47 -10.70
CA GLY A 583 -47.96 -11.19 -10.15
C GLY A 583 -47.93 -11.09 -8.62
N SER A 584 -47.47 -12.11 -7.92
CA SER A 584 -47.26 -12.10 -6.47
C SER A 584 -45.77 -11.91 -6.15
N PHE A 585 -45.43 -11.01 -5.24
CA PHE A 585 -44.07 -10.81 -4.76
C PHE A 585 -43.90 -11.49 -3.41
N GLY A 586 -42.84 -12.29 -3.27
CA GLY A 586 -42.58 -12.99 -2.02
C GLY A 586 -41.30 -13.83 -2.04
N PHE A 587 -41.17 -14.74 -1.07
CA PHE A 587 -40.07 -15.71 -0.98
C PHE A 587 -40.30 -16.81 -2.01
N LEU A 588 -39.47 -16.87 -3.03
CA LEU A 588 -39.63 -17.70 -4.22
C LEU A 588 -39.68 -19.20 -3.90
N PRO A 589 -38.79 -19.79 -3.09
CA PRO A 589 -38.81 -21.23 -2.81
C PRO A 589 -40.12 -21.73 -2.19
N ALA A 590 -40.88 -20.89 -1.50
CA ALA A 590 -42.15 -21.23 -0.88
C ALA A 590 -43.36 -20.96 -1.76
N MET A 591 -43.22 -20.48 -3.00
CA MET A 591 -44.32 -20.17 -3.90
C MET A 591 -44.81 -21.45 -4.64
N GLU A 592 -46.14 -21.71 -4.56
CA GLU A 592 -46.75 -22.85 -5.26
C GLU A 592 -46.59 -22.75 -6.78
N GLY A 593 -46.11 -23.85 -7.38
CA GLY A 593 -46.00 -24.02 -8.85
C GLY A 593 -44.87 -23.26 -9.48
N ILE A 594 -43.88 -22.81 -8.68
CA ILE A 594 -42.65 -22.19 -9.19
C ILE A 594 -41.76 -23.29 -9.85
N PRO A 595 -41.16 -23.06 -11.02
CA PRO A 595 -40.17 -23.97 -11.59
C PRO A 595 -38.97 -24.18 -10.69
N GLU A 596 -38.25 -25.31 -10.87
CA GLU A 596 -36.97 -25.54 -10.17
C GLU A 596 -35.96 -24.40 -10.40
N GLU A 597 -35.99 -23.77 -11.57
CA GLU A 597 -35.18 -22.59 -11.93
C GLU A 597 -35.82 -21.29 -11.43
N PHE A 598 -36.20 -21.24 -10.15
CA PHE A 598 -36.91 -20.07 -9.57
C PHE A 598 -36.09 -18.77 -9.58
N MET A 599 -34.77 -18.87 -9.71
CA MET A 599 -33.88 -17.73 -9.74
C MET A 599 -34.14 -16.75 -10.91
N ASP A 600 -34.73 -17.24 -12.03
CA ASP A 600 -35.13 -16.38 -13.16
C ASP A 600 -36.15 -15.30 -12.78
N TYR A 601 -36.93 -15.55 -11.73
CA TYR A 601 -37.96 -14.66 -11.21
C TYR A 601 -37.48 -13.78 -10.05
N SER A 602 -36.23 -13.93 -9.63
CA SER A 602 -35.63 -13.22 -8.51
C SER A 602 -35.43 -11.72 -8.79
N VAL A 603 -35.37 -10.93 -7.73
CA VAL A 603 -34.98 -9.51 -7.82
C VAL A 603 -33.57 -9.39 -8.43
N LEU A 604 -32.68 -10.34 -8.15
CA LEU A 604 -31.34 -10.38 -8.73
C LEU A 604 -31.41 -10.50 -10.26
N ALA A 605 -32.27 -11.39 -10.78
CA ALA A 605 -32.47 -11.54 -12.22
C ALA A 605 -33.09 -10.28 -12.85
N MET A 606 -34.05 -9.65 -12.17
CA MET A 606 -34.65 -8.40 -12.64
C MET A 606 -33.62 -7.27 -12.72
N LEU A 607 -32.78 -7.10 -11.71
CA LEU A 607 -31.70 -6.12 -11.68
C LEU A 607 -30.60 -6.48 -12.70
N GLY A 608 -30.28 -7.77 -12.84
CA GLY A 608 -29.34 -8.27 -13.83
C GLY A 608 -29.79 -7.91 -15.25
N ASN A 609 -31.04 -8.17 -15.60
CA ASN A 609 -31.60 -7.83 -16.91
C ASN A 609 -31.60 -6.31 -17.17
N LEU A 610 -31.84 -5.48 -16.14
CA LEU A 610 -31.81 -4.03 -16.28
C LEU A 610 -30.42 -3.50 -16.66
N VAL A 611 -29.35 -4.17 -16.25
CA VAL A 611 -27.95 -3.74 -16.44
C VAL A 611 -27.27 -4.53 -17.56
N ALA A 612 -27.79 -5.70 -17.95
CA ALA A 612 -27.19 -6.62 -18.93
C ALA A 612 -26.85 -5.96 -20.29
N TRP A 613 -27.64 -4.95 -20.72
CA TRP A 613 -27.39 -4.23 -21.97
C TRP A 613 -26.01 -3.55 -22.02
N ILE A 614 -25.43 -3.19 -20.86
CA ILE A 614 -24.10 -2.58 -20.78
C ILE A 614 -23.02 -3.58 -21.25
N PHE A 615 -23.25 -4.87 -21.03
CA PHE A 615 -22.31 -5.93 -21.37
C PHE A 615 -22.55 -6.54 -22.75
N ALA A 616 -23.63 -6.16 -23.44
CA ALA A 616 -23.93 -6.65 -24.79
C ALA A 616 -22.76 -6.44 -25.79
N PRO A 617 -22.03 -5.29 -25.79
CA PRO A 617 -20.86 -5.13 -26.67
C PRO A 617 -19.69 -6.07 -26.35
N LEU A 618 -19.63 -6.56 -25.10
CA LEU A 618 -18.63 -7.52 -24.66
C LEU A 618 -18.99 -8.97 -25.01
N GLY A 619 -20.19 -9.18 -25.55
CA GLY A 619 -20.67 -10.48 -26.01
C GLY A 619 -21.47 -11.28 -24.96
N PHE A 620 -21.67 -10.78 -23.75
CA PHE A 620 -22.50 -11.41 -22.73
C PHE A 620 -23.56 -10.43 -22.22
N SER A 621 -24.81 -10.71 -22.54
CA SER A 621 -25.97 -9.89 -22.16
C SER A 621 -27.05 -10.68 -21.43
N THR A 622 -26.69 -11.85 -20.92
CA THR A 622 -27.58 -12.68 -20.09
C THR A 622 -27.60 -12.13 -18.66
N TRP A 623 -28.76 -12.24 -18.00
CA TRP A 623 -28.88 -11.83 -16.62
C TRP A 623 -27.97 -12.66 -15.71
N GLN A 624 -27.78 -13.96 -16.02
CA GLN A 624 -26.88 -14.87 -15.30
C GLN A 624 -25.43 -14.34 -15.29
N ALA A 625 -24.87 -14.02 -16.46
CA ALA A 625 -23.52 -13.46 -16.55
C ALA A 625 -23.39 -12.11 -15.79
N THR A 626 -24.45 -11.31 -15.82
CA THR A 626 -24.50 -10.04 -15.06
C THR A 626 -24.57 -10.30 -13.55
N ALA A 627 -25.39 -11.25 -13.11
CA ALA A 627 -25.50 -11.66 -11.71
C ALA A 627 -24.15 -12.20 -11.17
N LEU A 628 -23.46 -13.03 -11.95
CA LEU A 628 -22.11 -13.51 -11.63
C LEU A 628 -21.11 -12.34 -11.47
N THR A 629 -21.22 -11.34 -12.34
CA THR A 629 -20.37 -10.14 -12.24
C THR A 629 -20.66 -9.37 -10.96
N VAL A 630 -21.94 -9.21 -10.58
CA VAL A 630 -22.35 -8.51 -9.34
C VAL A 630 -21.94 -9.31 -8.11
N SER A 631 -22.16 -10.63 -8.10
CA SER A 631 -21.68 -11.53 -7.05
C SER A 631 -20.17 -11.40 -6.85
N GLY A 632 -19.41 -11.35 -7.94
CA GLY A 632 -17.97 -11.12 -7.91
C GLY A 632 -17.52 -9.74 -7.38
N LEU A 633 -18.40 -8.75 -7.29
CA LEU A 633 -18.09 -7.50 -6.59
C LEU A 633 -18.22 -7.64 -5.05
N VAL A 634 -19.07 -8.54 -4.60
CA VAL A 634 -19.18 -8.86 -3.16
C VAL A 634 -17.90 -9.57 -2.70
N ALA A 635 -17.66 -10.73 -3.30
CA ALA A 635 -16.47 -11.54 -3.08
C ALA A 635 -16.14 -12.31 -4.37
N LYS A 636 -14.89 -12.24 -4.82
CA LYS A 636 -14.51 -12.82 -6.14
C LYS A 636 -14.59 -14.33 -6.16
N GLU A 637 -14.34 -14.99 -5.05
CA GLU A 637 -14.48 -16.42 -4.87
C GLU A 637 -15.92 -16.92 -5.04
N ASN A 638 -16.91 -16.12 -4.68
CA ASN A 638 -18.32 -16.49 -4.77
C ASN A 638 -18.83 -16.64 -6.22
N VAL A 639 -18.05 -16.22 -7.23
CA VAL A 639 -18.46 -16.35 -8.63
C VAL A 639 -18.65 -17.83 -9.01
N VAL A 640 -17.79 -18.73 -8.52
CA VAL A 640 -17.85 -20.16 -8.82
C VAL A 640 -19.08 -20.79 -8.14
N ALA A 641 -19.24 -20.57 -6.83
CA ALA A 641 -20.40 -21.07 -6.10
C ALA A 641 -21.73 -20.53 -6.66
N THR A 642 -21.77 -19.23 -7.01
CA THR A 642 -22.94 -18.63 -7.67
C THR A 642 -23.18 -19.25 -9.06
N ALA A 643 -22.10 -19.57 -9.81
CA ALA A 643 -22.24 -20.23 -11.11
C ALA A 643 -22.83 -21.64 -10.96
N GLY A 644 -22.35 -22.42 -9.98
CA GLY A 644 -22.93 -23.74 -9.65
C GLY A 644 -24.42 -23.65 -9.33
N SER A 645 -24.80 -22.75 -8.46
CA SER A 645 -26.21 -22.53 -8.10
C SER A 645 -27.08 -22.06 -9.29
N LEU A 646 -26.58 -21.12 -10.10
CA LEU A 646 -27.32 -20.60 -11.27
C LEU A 646 -27.44 -21.58 -12.40
N LEU A 647 -26.53 -22.56 -12.48
CA LEU A 647 -26.51 -23.59 -13.55
C LEU A 647 -27.04 -24.96 -13.07
N SER A 648 -27.61 -25.01 -11.86
CA SER A 648 -28.17 -26.20 -11.23
C SER A 648 -27.20 -27.40 -11.20
N VAL A 649 -25.90 -27.09 -10.97
CA VAL A 649 -24.86 -28.09 -10.74
C VAL A 649 -24.60 -28.13 -9.24
N ALA A 650 -25.12 -29.14 -8.54
CA ALA A 650 -24.96 -29.26 -7.08
C ALA A 650 -23.48 -29.51 -6.73
N ASP A 651 -23.03 -28.92 -5.65
CA ASP A 651 -21.64 -29.06 -5.07
C ASP A 651 -20.49 -28.90 -6.09
N ALA A 652 -20.70 -28.04 -7.10
CA ALA A 652 -19.74 -27.87 -8.18
C ALA A 652 -18.44 -27.19 -7.71
N ALA A 653 -17.38 -27.98 -7.64
CA ALA A 653 -16.02 -27.47 -7.51
C ALA A 653 -15.60 -26.74 -8.80
N GLU A 654 -14.66 -25.81 -8.67
CA GLU A 654 -14.06 -25.07 -9.80
C GLU A 654 -13.41 -25.96 -10.87
N THR A 655 -13.17 -27.22 -10.55
CA THR A 655 -12.57 -28.26 -11.40
C THR A 655 -13.58 -29.25 -11.99
N ASP A 656 -14.88 -29.03 -11.80
CA ASP A 656 -15.92 -29.91 -12.27
C ASP A 656 -16.19 -29.74 -13.78
N PRO A 657 -16.04 -30.79 -14.62
CA PRO A 657 -16.29 -30.73 -16.05
C PRO A 657 -17.75 -30.39 -16.40
N SER A 658 -18.71 -30.76 -15.57
CA SER A 658 -20.15 -30.48 -15.81
C SER A 658 -20.40 -28.96 -15.65
N LEU A 659 -19.82 -28.33 -14.64
CA LEU A 659 -19.86 -26.88 -14.46
C LEU A 659 -19.17 -26.15 -15.61
N TRP A 660 -18.04 -26.67 -16.11
CA TRP A 660 -17.33 -26.06 -17.24
C TRP A 660 -18.16 -26.03 -18.50
N ALA A 661 -18.84 -27.17 -18.81
CA ALA A 661 -19.70 -27.28 -19.97
C ALA A 661 -20.92 -26.35 -19.87
N ALA A 662 -21.58 -26.35 -18.72
CA ALA A 662 -22.73 -25.49 -18.47
C ALA A 662 -22.34 -23.99 -18.51
N PHE A 663 -21.22 -23.64 -17.92
CA PHE A 663 -20.69 -22.24 -17.92
C PHE A 663 -20.30 -21.79 -19.33
N ALA A 664 -19.61 -22.62 -20.11
CA ALA A 664 -19.31 -22.34 -21.52
C ALA A 664 -20.59 -22.13 -22.38
N GLY A 665 -21.63 -22.86 -22.08
CA GLY A 665 -22.94 -22.75 -22.76
C GLY A 665 -23.66 -21.41 -22.52
N MET A 666 -23.32 -20.68 -21.45
CA MET A 666 -23.89 -19.35 -21.20
C MET A 666 -23.42 -18.29 -22.20
N PHE A 667 -22.31 -18.50 -22.86
CA PHE A 667 -21.70 -17.53 -23.75
C PHE A 667 -21.87 -17.88 -25.22
N PRO A 668 -22.29 -16.95 -26.09
CA PRO A 668 -22.49 -17.20 -27.49
C PRO A 668 -21.21 -17.51 -28.28
N THR A 669 -20.05 -17.05 -27.74
CA THR A 669 -18.76 -17.26 -28.39
C THR A 669 -17.65 -17.40 -27.31
N MET A 670 -16.57 -18.07 -27.66
CA MET A 670 -15.38 -18.16 -26.83
C MET A 670 -14.79 -16.78 -26.52
N GLY A 671 -14.86 -15.83 -27.48
CA GLY A 671 -14.46 -14.44 -27.28
C GLY A 671 -15.25 -13.75 -26.17
N ALA A 672 -16.55 -14.02 -26.06
CA ALA A 672 -17.40 -13.50 -24.99
C ALA A 672 -17.03 -14.08 -23.62
N CYS A 673 -16.74 -15.38 -23.55
CA CYS A 673 -16.29 -16.05 -22.33
C CYS A 673 -14.96 -15.46 -21.81
N VAL A 674 -13.97 -15.31 -22.69
CA VAL A 674 -12.68 -14.68 -22.35
C VAL A 674 -12.85 -13.20 -21.96
N ALA A 675 -13.77 -12.48 -22.63
CA ALA A 675 -14.08 -11.09 -22.30
C ALA A 675 -14.73 -10.95 -20.91
N PHE A 676 -15.64 -11.88 -20.56
CA PHE A 676 -16.21 -11.97 -19.21
C PHE A 676 -15.11 -12.15 -18.15
N GLY A 677 -14.18 -13.08 -18.38
CA GLY A 677 -13.06 -13.32 -17.49
C GLY A 677 -12.16 -12.10 -17.33
N ALA A 678 -11.76 -11.49 -18.44
CA ALA A 678 -10.93 -10.28 -18.43
C ALA A 678 -11.62 -9.12 -17.71
N PHE A 679 -12.93 -8.94 -17.92
CA PHE A 679 -13.71 -7.93 -17.21
C PHE A 679 -13.72 -8.19 -15.71
N ASN A 680 -14.05 -9.40 -15.27
CA ASN A 680 -14.11 -9.74 -13.84
C ASN A 680 -12.74 -9.69 -13.14
N LEU A 681 -11.65 -9.91 -13.87
CA LEU A 681 -10.30 -9.75 -13.34
C LEU A 681 -9.90 -8.28 -13.15
N LEU A 682 -10.28 -7.41 -14.09
CA LEU A 682 -9.83 -6.02 -14.13
C LEU A 682 -10.85 -5.02 -13.57
N CYS A 683 -12.13 -5.37 -13.43
CA CYS A 683 -13.12 -4.48 -12.86
C CYS A 683 -12.85 -4.20 -11.37
N ALA A 684 -13.67 -3.33 -10.78
CA ALA A 684 -13.60 -2.99 -9.36
C ALA A 684 -13.39 -4.24 -8.50
N PRO A 685 -12.54 -4.17 -7.47
CA PRO A 685 -12.26 -5.29 -6.59
C PRO A 685 -13.49 -5.59 -5.69
N CYS A 686 -13.38 -6.59 -4.82
CA CYS A 686 -14.43 -6.92 -3.84
C CYS A 686 -14.74 -5.72 -2.93
N PHE A 687 -15.94 -5.70 -2.34
CA PHE A 687 -16.41 -4.62 -1.48
C PHE A 687 -15.47 -4.32 -0.31
N ALA A 688 -14.79 -5.33 0.25
CA ALA A 688 -13.77 -5.14 1.27
C ALA A 688 -12.61 -4.27 0.78
N ALA A 689 -12.12 -4.52 -0.43
CA ALA A 689 -11.05 -3.73 -1.03
C ALA A 689 -11.56 -2.33 -1.44
N MET A 690 -12.80 -2.21 -1.94
CA MET A 690 -13.41 -0.89 -2.22
C MET A 690 -13.55 -0.04 -0.95
N GLY A 691 -13.93 -0.65 0.19
CA GLY A 691 -13.94 0.01 1.49
C GLY A 691 -12.54 0.51 1.91
N THR A 692 -11.51 -0.25 1.57
CA THR A 692 -10.11 0.16 1.82
C THR A 692 -9.66 1.28 0.89
N ILE A 693 -10.03 1.21 -0.40
CA ILE A 693 -9.81 2.30 -1.38
C ILE A 693 -10.41 3.61 -0.85
N ARG A 694 -11.64 3.58 -0.30
CA ARG A 694 -12.25 4.76 0.28
C ARG A 694 -11.43 5.35 1.42
N ASN A 695 -10.89 4.51 2.29
CA ASN A 695 -10.07 4.96 3.41
C ASN A 695 -8.72 5.55 2.96
N GLN A 696 -8.14 5.04 1.86
CA GLN A 696 -6.85 5.53 1.36
C GLN A 696 -6.98 6.74 0.44
N MET A 697 -8.13 6.91 -0.22
CA MET A 697 -8.42 8.08 -1.06
C MET A 697 -8.86 9.31 -0.25
N ASP A 698 -9.31 9.10 0.98
CA ASP A 698 -9.78 10.13 1.93
C ASP A 698 -10.85 11.08 1.36
N SER A 699 -11.46 10.70 0.24
CA SER A 699 -12.45 11.49 -0.50
C SER A 699 -13.42 10.60 -1.24
N GLY A 700 -14.73 10.81 -1.04
CA GLY A 700 -15.77 10.10 -1.77
C GLY A 700 -15.70 10.30 -3.29
N LYS A 701 -15.32 11.51 -3.72
CA LYS A 701 -15.12 11.82 -5.14
C LYS A 701 -14.00 11.00 -5.76
N TRP A 702 -12.82 10.94 -5.12
CA TRP A 702 -11.69 10.18 -5.61
C TRP A 702 -11.95 8.66 -5.57
N THR A 703 -12.68 8.19 -4.57
CA THR A 703 -13.13 6.79 -4.51
C THR A 703 -14.02 6.43 -5.71
N ALA A 704 -15.00 7.28 -6.03
CA ALA A 704 -15.87 7.07 -7.19
C ALA A 704 -15.10 7.12 -8.51
N ILE A 705 -14.11 8.01 -8.63
CA ILE A 705 -13.24 8.08 -9.80
C ILE A 705 -12.39 6.80 -9.93
N ALA A 706 -11.83 6.29 -8.83
CA ALA A 706 -11.02 5.08 -8.83
C ALA A 706 -11.83 3.87 -9.29
N ILE A 707 -12.97 3.61 -8.65
CA ILE A 707 -13.86 2.49 -8.97
C ILE A 707 -14.41 2.62 -10.41
N GLY A 708 -14.84 3.82 -10.79
CA GLY A 708 -15.32 4.09 -12.15
C GLY A 708 -14.25 3.88 -13.21
N TYR A 709 -13.01 4.27 -12.92
CA TYR A 709 -11.88 4.04 -13.82
C TYR A 709 -11.58 2.55 -13.99
N GLU A 710 -11.52 1.77 -12.90
CA GLU A 710 -11.29 0.33 -12.94
C GLU A 710 -12.35 -0.38 -13.77
N CYS A 711 -13.63 -0.08 -13.54
CA CYS A 711 -14.75 -0.66 -14.32
C CYS A 711 -14.71 -0.24 -15.79
N ALA A 712 -14.44 1.04 -16.09
CA ALA A 712 -14.35 1.53 -17.46
C ALA A 712 -13.17 0.91 -18.22
N PHE A 713 -12.01 0.79 -17.58
CA PHE A 713 -10.83 0.16 -18.17
C PHE A 713 -11.09 -1.33 -18.45
N ALA A 714 -11.66 -2.05 -17.50
CA ALA A 714 -12.04 -3.45 -17.65
C ALA A 714 -13.03 -3.65 -18.81
N TRP A 715 -14.02 -2.76 -18.92
CA TRP A 715 -15.00 -2.77 -20.01
C TRP A 715 -14.35 -2.58 -21.38
N VAL A 716 -13.42 -1.64 -21.51
CA VAL A 716 -12.68 -1.40 -22.75
C VAL A 716 -11.83 -2.60 -23.15
N ILE A 717 -11.14 -3.24 -22.20
CA ILE A 717 -10.34 -4.45 -22.47
C ILE A 717 -11.25 -5.62 -22.87
N GLY A 718 -12.37 -5.85 -22.18
CA GLY A 718 -13.36 -6.87 -22.55
C GLY A 718 -13.94 -6.63 -23.95
N LEU A 719 -14.24 -5.36 -24.27
CA LEU A 719 -14.69 -4.99 -25.64
C LEU A 719 -13.64 -5.34 -26.69
N PHE A 720 -12.36 -5.04 -26.44
CA PHE A 720 -11.29 -5.39 -27.38
C PHE A 720 -11.25 -6.90 -27.63
N ILE A 721 -11.25 -7.69 -26.56
CA ILE A 721 -11.17 -9.15 -26.64
C ILE A 721 -12.31 -9.70 -27.49
N ASN A 722 -13.56 -9.36 -27.16
CA ASN A 722 -14.72 -9.87 -27.89
C ASN A 722 -14.78 -9.39 -29.35
N GLN A 723 -14.59 -8.09 -29.56
CA GLN A 723 -14.74 -7.53 -30.92
C GLN A 723 -13.60 -7.94 -31.85
N PHE A 724 -12.37 -8.09 -31.36
CA PHE A 724 -11.27 -8.61 -32.18
C PHE A 724 -11.41 -10.11 -32.43
N TYR A 725 -11.93 -10.89 -31.47
CA TYR A 725 -12.26 -12.28 -31.69
C TYR A 725 -13.33 -12.44 -32.80
N ASN A 726 -14.42 -11.66 -32.73
CA ASN A 726 -15.46 -11.65 -33.74
C ASN A 726 -14.93 -11.25 -35.13
N LEU A 727 -14.03 -10.26 -35.20
CA LEU A 727 -13.42 -9.80 -36.44
C LEU A 727 -12.44 -10.82 -37.03
N LEU A 728 -11.52 -11.35 -36.21
CA LEU A 728 -10.39 -12.17 -36.69
C LEU A 728 -10.77 -13.67 -36.88
N VAL A 729 -11.63 -14.18 -35.99
CA VAL A 729 -12.01 -15.61 -36.00
C VAL A 729 -13.32 -15.87 -36.74
N LEU A 730 -14.32 -15.02 -36.46
CA LEU A 730 -15.66 -15.19 -37.05
C LEU A 730 -15.89 -14.37 -38.33
N GLY A 731 -14.98 -13.45 -38.66
CA GLY A 731 -15.12 -12.55 -39.83
C GLY A 731 -16.27 -11.55 -39.71
N GLN A 732 -16.82 -11.35 -38.52
CA GLN A 732 -17.95 -10.44 -38.28
C GLN A 732 -17.48 -9.05 -38.01
N PHE A 733 -18.01 -8.08 -38.74
CA PHE A 733 -17.71 -6.67 -38.58
C PHE A 733 -18.97 -5.89 -38.18
N GLY A 734 -18.94 -5.20 -37.07
CA GLY A 734 -20.06 -4.44 -36.53
C GLY A 734 -19.71 -3.03 -36.04
N ILE A 735 -20.71 -2.28 -35.62
CA ILE A 735 -20.53 -0.92 -35.06
C ILE A 735 -19.57 -0.95 -33.85
N TRP A 736 -19.69 -1.95 -33.00
CA TRP A 736 -18.85 -2.09 -31.82
C TRP A 736 -17.39 -2.43 -32.15
N THR A 737 -17.15 -3.08 -33.30
CA THR A 737 -15.79 -3.30 -33.80
C THR A 737 -15.11 -1.97 -34.18
N VAL A 738 -15.87 -1.04 -34.79
CA VAL A 738 -15.37 0.31 -35.08
C VAL A 738 -15.06 1.06 -33.78
N VAL A 739 -15.97 1.00 -32.80
CA VAL A 739 -15.75 1.62 -31.48
C VAL A 739 -14.51 1.05 -30.81
N ALA A 740 -14.31 -0.28 -30.85
CA ALA A 740 -13.12 -0.93 -30.30
C ALA A 740 -11.82 -0.43 -30.96
N ILE A 741 -11.81 -0.31 -32.29
CA ILE A 741 -10.65 0.24 -33.03
C ILE A 741 -10.36 1.68 -32.64
N VAL A 742 -11.40 2.53 -32.57
CA VAL A 742 -11.24 3.94 -32.18
C VAL A 742 -10.70 4.07 -30.75
N LEU A 743 -11.24 3.31 -29.81
CA LEU A 743 -10.75 3.28 -28.43
C LEU A 743 -9.33 2.76 -28.33
N LEU A 744 -8.95 1.73 -29.10
CA LEU A 744 -7.59 1.22 -29.14
C LEU A 744 -6.63 2.29 -29.66
N VAL A 745 -6.97 2.98 -30.75
CA VAL A 745 -6.16 4.07 -31.30
C VAL A 745 -6.04 5.22 -30.28
N ALA A 746 -7.13 5.59 -29.61
CA ALA A 746 -7.12 6.60 -28.56
C ALA A 746 -6.23 6.20 -27.38
N MET A 747 -6.29 4.95 -26.95
CA MET A 747 -5.47 4.40 -25.85
C MET A 747 -3.98 4.38 -26.25
N LEU A 748 -3.66 3.92 -27.45
CA LEU A 748 -2.28 3.95 -27.98
C LEU A 748 -1.78 5.40 -28.13
N PHE A 749 -2.61 6.30 -28.64
CA PHE A 749 -2.27 7.72 -28.71
C PHE A 749 -1.95 8.29 -27.32
N GLN A 750 -2.77 7.97 -26.31
CA GLN A 750 -2.52 8.42 -24.94
C GLN A 750 -1.23 7.80 -24.35
N ILE A 751 -0.93 6.53 -24.67
CA ILE A 751 0.30 5.85 -24.22
C ILE A 751 1.54 6.45 -24.89
N PHE A 752 1.49 6.80 -26.18
CA PHE A 752 2.66 7.32 -26.92
C PHE A 752 2.75 8.84 -26.93
N ARG A 753 1.72 9.56 -26.49
CA ARG A 753 1.73 11.02 -26.40
C ARG A 753 2.90 11.47 -25.51
N PRO A 754 3.70 12.49 -25.92
CA PRO A 754 4.73 13.07 -25.07
C PRO A 754 4.12 13.69 -23.80
N MET A 755 4.87 13.70 -22.70
CA MET A 755 4.42 14.34 -21.46
C MET A 755 4.14 15.82 -21.70
N PRO A 756 3.08 16.39 -21.11
CA PRO A 756 2.79 17.82 -21.26
C PRO A 756 3.96 18.65 -20.72
N LYS A 757 4.51 19.56 -21.52
CA LYS A 757 5.63 20.43 -21.10
C LYS A 757 5.29 21.33 -19.90
N HIS A 758 4.00 21.66 -19.68
CA HIS A 758 3.50 22.43 -18.54
C HIS A 758 3.34 21.61 -17.22
N ALA A 759 3.59 20.31 -17.25
CA ALA A 759 3.51 19.46 -16.05
C ALA A 759 4.68 19.70 -15.06
N TRP A 760 5.60 20.59 -15.38
CA TRP A 760 6.85 20.81 -14.65
C TRP A 760 6.96 22.19 -13.98
N THR A 761 5.95 23.05 -14.05
CA THR A 761 5.94 24.35 -13.39
C THR A 761 5.16 24.26 -12.08
N ASP A 762 5.79 24.66 -10.96
CA ASP A 762 5.29 24.62 -9.58
C ASP A 762 4.03 25.46 -9.29
N GLU A 763 3.50 26.17 -10.30
CA GLU A 763 2.28 27.00 -10.15
C GLU A 763 0.99 26.21 -9.88
N ASP A 764 0.94 24.91 -10.24
CA ASP A 764 -0.25 24.07 -10.00
C ASP A 764 -0.33 23.48 -8.57
N GLU A 765 0.75 23.43 -7.82
CA GLU A 765 0.75 22.93 -6.45
C GLU A 765 0.19 23.97 -5.45
N THR A 766 0.38 25.24 -5.71
CA THR A 766 -0.16 26.34 -4.88
C THR A 766 -1.67 26.51 -5.04
N ASN A 767 -2.25 26.19 -6.19
CA ASN A 767 -3.69 26.29 -6.43
C ASN A 767 -4.49 25.11 -5.83
N THR A 768 -3.90 23.92 -5.71
CA THR A 768 -4.56 22.77 -5.08
C THR A 768 -4.52 22.85 -3.56
N ALA A 769 -3.46 23.37 -2.96
CA ALA A 769 -3.40 23.63 -1.52
C ALA A 769 -4.38 24.74 -1.08
N SER A 770 -4.52 25.80 -1.89
CA SER A 770 -5.47 26.90 -1.64
C SER A 770 -6.94 26.45 -1.79
N ALA A 771 -7.24 25.54 -2.70
CA ALA A 771 -8.59 25.00 -2.88
C ALA A 771 -8.99 24.00 -1.78
N ALA A 772 -8.01 23.32 -1.16
CA ALA A 772 -8.27 22.40 -0.03
C ALA A 772 -8.48 23.15 1.31
N VAL A 773 -8.02 24.39 1.42
CA VAL A 773 -8.24 25.24 2.60
C VAL A 773 -9.60 25.98 2.53
N SER A 774 -10.22 26.07 1.33
CA SER A 774 -11.50 26.73 1.11
C SER A 774 -12.70 25.75 0.99
N ALA A 775 -12.48 24.45 1.10
CA ALA A 775 -13.50 23.38 1.15
C ALA A 775 -13.45 22.62 2.47
#